data_3a391ed800e9ef2a5ef3765dde4fc1ad
#
_entry.id   3a391ed800e9ef2a5ef3765dde4fc1ad
#
_cell.length_a   1.000
_cell.length_b   1.000
_cell.length_c   1.000
_cell.angle_alpha   90.00
_cell.angle_beta   90.00
_cell.angle_gamma   90.00
#
_symmetry.space_group_name_H-M   'P 1'
#
loop_
_entity.id
_entity.type
_entity.pdbx_description
1 polymer ?
#
loop_
_entity_poly.entity_id
_entity_poly.type
_entity_poly.pdbx_seq_one_letter_code
_entity_poly.pdbx_strand_id
1 'polypeptide(L)'
;MKRTILKIIASLVTFAVTLFISGYFMNKGNVNTTHNMEKATLPVVYMSVGATVVNELHGYTQDMDVALLRDSITPLDDNRGVSFRIVKYNALIRSVNVKLRSIDGSRLIENIEIADCEEDDYSLSASVNFKGLIDPYKEYCMQICVTTGTGQEVMFHTRVIDAPLYCAREKLAFITDFYEKERSIETNGELKEYMESNYTGDNTTLAYVNIHSSLDQLAFADLAVYNITEPVITFKELNIETAVFTIDYVAGVKDGKDERKYFVSEYYRIKYTSDATYLLDYERTMGEITDENDPEVNEGTFTLGITDYDVEMAESEDGNVFAFVNQNKLFSYNISENKLAKLFTFYDSDNFDKRTLNMSHKIKTLRADEAGSVWFLVYGYMNRGTYEGKVGMTLYEYNGLTNTIDEKLFISSNKSPEMVEKDLDELAYLNKNNTFFFMIDRSIYSINIDTMETEEIVRDLEENMYSVSRSGSMLVWQDGKNVDSSESLMVMNLNTEQISTINAPKGEYIKPLAFMNEDLIYGLCVKTDVLTDSTGRTIFPMYMLKIQNEFGELLKTYEEKGFYVTGVDLNENLLKMYRVKKYDGDVLRYDVCDDDYMTNNQPGEERQNVVQTAVDDLYETIVRIKFLHDTKGKMILLTPEQTIYEGNKELYLGDTYSGKDHYYVYYKGKLQRIYTKEAMAVNLANANYGTVLNDAGCYVWYRANRDLRNQIMALSFDSVSTEEKNRTAWCMDRMMEYEGVVRNSEYLLSKGDTVLSILEDGLEGKNVLDLTGCSLDSILYYVNRDIPVLALTNSDKAYLIIGFNQLAIVVLDPDNNWYKIGINEAEKMFEDEGNQFITYVPNS
;
A
#
# COMPACT_ATOMS: atom_id res chain seq x y z
N MET A 1 -37.84 -40.25 -61.80
CA MET A 1 -36.47 -40.11 -61.35
C MET A 1 -35.74 -38.78 -61.74
N LYS A 2 -35.60 -38.46 -63.05
CA LYS A 2 -34.90 -37.20 -63.47
C LYS A 2 -35.57 -35.90 -62.92
N ARG A 3 -36.91 -35.80 -62.92
CA ARG A 3 -37.63 -34.62 -62.36
C ARG A 3 -37.49 -34.46 -60.81
N THR A 4 -37.38 -35.58 -60.12
CA THR A 4 -37.20 -35.55 -58.67
C THR A 4 -35.75 -35.13 -58.27
N ILE A 5 -34.79 -35.64 -59.05
CA ILE A 5 -33.35 -35.23 -58.85
C ILE A 5 -33.20 -33.76 -59.20
N LEU A 6 -33.84 -33.22 -60.22
CA LEU A 6 -33.81 -31.81 -60.58
C LEU A 6 -34.40 -30.92 -59.49
N LYS A 7 -35.48 -31.36 -58.83
CA LYS A 7 -36.09 -30.63 -57.67
C LYS A 7 -35.15 -30.62 -56.44
N ILE A 8 -34.47 -31.72 -56.11
CA ILE A 8 -33.53 -31.81 -55.05
C ILE A 8 -32.33 -30.90 -55.29
N ILE A 9 -31.75 -30.90 -56.48
CA ILE A 9 -30.71 -30.03 -56.94
C ILE A 9 -31.14 -28.55 -56.85
N ALA A 10 -32.32 -28.20 -57.32
CA ALA A 10 -32.81 -26.81 -57.18
C ALA A 10 -33.02 -26.39 -55.76
N SER A 11 -33.54 -27.24 -54.84
CA SER A 11 -33.65 -26.93 -53.42
C SER A 11 -32.31 -26.74 -52.77
N LEU A 12 -31.30 -27.56 -53.03
CA LEU A 12 -29.96 -27.44 -52.57
C LEU A 12 -29.28 -26.13 -53.00
N VAL A 13 -29.45 -25.80 -54.31
CA VAL A 13 -28.91 -24.53 -54.83
C VAL A 13 -29.63 -23.35 -54.22
N THR A 14 -30.95 -23.37 -54.03
CA THR A 14 -31.69 -22.30 -53.38
C THR A 14 -31.23 -22.16 -51.91
N PHE A 15 -31.08 -23.26 -51.20
CA PHE A 15 -30.57 -23.24 -49.80
C PHE A 15 -29.17 -22.66 -49.72
N ALA A 16 -28.24 -23.09 -50.59
CA ALA A 16 -26.87 -22.54 -50.62
C ALA A 16 -26.85 -21.05 -50.96
N VAL A 17 -27.67 -20.60 -51.92
CA VAL A 17 -27.79 -19.19 -52.30
C VAL A 17 -28.40 -18.38 -51.14
N THR A 18 -29.42 -18.90 -50.46
CA THR A 18 -30.03 -18.23 -49.30
C THR A 18 -29.05 -18.13 -48.16
N LEU A 19 -28.27 -19.17 -47.86
CA LEU A 19 -27.21 -19.16 -46.86
C LEU A 19 -26.13 -18.12 -47.19
N PHE A 20 -25.70 -18.06 -48.45
CA PHE A 20 -24.71 -17.12 -48.93
C PHE A 20 -25.22 -15.66 -48.81
N ILE A 21 -26.45 -15.41 -49.22
CA ILE A 21 -27.08 -14.09 -49.16
C ILE A 21 -27.31 -13.68 -47.69
N SER A 22 -27.85 -14.59 -46.85
CA SER A 22 -28.01 -14.33 -45.43
C SER A 22 -26.67 -14.08 -44.76
N GLY A 23 -25.64 -14.92 -45.05
CA GLY A 23 -24.29 -14.70 -44.51
C GLY A 23 -23.66 -13.38 -44.96
N TYR A 24 -23.88 -12.99 -46.24
CA TYR A 24 -23.44 -11.69 -46.74
C TYR A 24 -24.13 -10.51 -46.03
N PHE A 25 -25.46 -10.59 -45.80
CA PHE A 25 -26.19 -9.52 -45.11
C PHE A 25 -25.91 -9.49 -43.59
N MET A 26 -25.74 -10.64 -42.97
CA MET A 26 -25.35 -10.72 -41.54
C MET A 26 -23.92 -10.25 -41.32
N ASN A 27 -23.00 -10.46 -42.26
CA ASN A 27 -21.63 -9.99 -42.17
C ASN A 27 -21.40 -8.59 -42.78
N LYS A 28 -22.42 -8.01 -43.41
CA LYS A 28 -22.31 -6.66 -44.00
C LYS A 28 -22.37 -5.61 -42.92
N GLY A 29 -21.20 -5.22 -42.42
CA GLY A 29 -21.02 -4.30 -41.32
C GLY A 29 -20.26 -4.90 -40.13
N ASN A 30 -19.99 -6.21 -40.17
CA ASN A 30 -19.02 -6.77 -39.22
C ASN A 30 -17.60 -6.30 -39.61
N VAL A 31 -17.22 -5.17 -39.08
CA VAL A 31 -15.82 -4.80 -38.99
C VAL A 31 -15.20 -5.73 -37.92
N ASN A 32 -14.03 -6.30 -38.20
CA ASN A 32 -13.32 -7.02 -37.15
C ASN A 32 -13.00 -6.00 -36.02
N THR A 33 -13.65 -6.19 -34.89
CA THR A 33 -13.51 -5.30 -33.73
C THR A 33 -12.53 -5.83 -32.69
N THR A 34 -11.75 -6.85 -33.04
CA THR A 34 -10.73 -7.42 -32.18
C THR A 34 -9.34 -6.91 -32.57
N HIS A 35 -8.47 -6.70 -31.55
CA HIS A 35 -7.08 -6.31 -31.74
C HIS A 35 -6.22 -6.85 -30.60
N ASN A 36 -4.91 -6.80 -30.76
CA ASN A 36 -3.97 -7.05 -29.69
C ASN A 36 -3.63 -5.71 -28.98
N MET A 37 -3.34 -5.77 -27.69
CA MET A 37 -2.89 -4.61 -26.92
C MET A 37 -1.68 -3.94 -27.61
N GLU A 38 -1.72 -2.64 -27.78
CA GLU A 38 -0.65 -1.85 -28.41
C GLU A 38 0.67 -1.99 -27.64
N LYS A 39 1.79 -1.83 -28.34
CA LYS A 39 3.12 -1.86 -27.74
C LYS A 39 3.36 -0.60 -26.91
N ALA A 40 4.26 -0.70 -25.91
CA ALA A 40 4.71 0.44 -25.15
C ALA A 40 5.41 1.48 -26.04
N THR A 41 5.10 2.75 -25.82
CA THR A 41 5.58 3.88 -26.64
C THR A 41 6.38 4.89 -25.86
N LEU A 42 6.24 4.96 -24.53
CA LEU A 42 6.87 5.96 -23.71
C LEU A 42 8.37 5.68 -23.50
N PRO A 43 9.21 6.73 -23.39
CA PRO A 43 10.60 6.59 -22.96
C PRO A 43 10.70 6.25 -21.48
N VAL A 44 11.91 5.84 -21.03
CA VAL A 44 12.26 5.62 -19.61
C VAL A 44 13.42 6.54 -19.25
N VAL A 45 13.38 7.10 -18.04
CA VAL A 45 14.43 7.97 -17.52
C VAL A 45 15.22 7.27 -16.43
N TYR A 46 16.53 7.35 -16.49
CA TYR A 46 17.45 6.87 -15.47
C TYR A 46 18.21 8.05 -14.87
N MET A 47 18.22 8.12 -13.54
CA MET A 47 19.03 9.09 -12.82
C MET A 47 20.46 8.58 -12.64
N SER A 48 21.37 9.47 -12.23
CA SER A 48 22.76 9.11 -11.96
C SER A 48 23.28 9.75 -10.67
N VAL A 49 24.04 8.97 -9.90
CA VAL A 49 24.82 9.43 -8.74
C VAL A 49 26.30 9.17 -9.03
N GLY A 50 27.03 10.22 -9.35
CA GLY A 50 28.37 10.08 -9.91
C GLY A 50 28.33 9.37 -11.26
N ALA A 51 29.02 8.22 -11.38
CA ALA A 51 29.04 7.40 -12.58
C ALA A 51 27.99 6.26 -12.55
N THR A 52 27.34 6.03 -11.42
CA THR A 52 26.40 4.93 -11.23
C THR A 52 24.99 5.32 -11.65
N VAL A 53 24.36 4.50 -12.48
CA VAL A 53 22.96 4.63 -12.87
C VAL A 53 22.09 4.17 -11.70
N VAL A 54 21.11 4.99 -11.35
CA VAL A 54 20.16 4.73 -10.26
C VAL A 54 18.76 5.18 -10.65
N ASN A 55 17.76 4.81 -9.88
CA ASN A 55 16.39 5.33 -9.99
C ASN A 55 15.84 5.28 -11.43
N GLU A 56 15.25 4.17 -11.80
CA GLU A 56 14.48 4.02 -13.03
C GLU A 56 13.12 4.71 -12.88
N LEU A 57 12.82 5.69 -13.75
CA LEU A 57 11.59 6.47 -13.70
C LEU A 57 10.71 6.15 -14.91
N HIS A 58 9.47 5.85 -14.66
CA HIS A 58 8.43 5.66 -15.68
C HIS A 58 7.61 6.93 -15.89
N GLY A 59 7.17 7.15 -17.13
CA GLY A 59 6.53 8.40 -17.53
C GLY A 59 5.02 8.39 -17.30
N TYR A 60 4.49 9.48 -16.74
CA TYR A 60 3.05 9.70 -16.59
C TYR A 60 2.52 10.59 -17.70
N THR A 61 1.36 10.22 -18.26
CA THR A 61 0.67 10.97 -19.33
C THR A 61 -0.51 11.78 -18.81
N GLN A 62 -0.64 11.88 -17.50
CA GLN A 62 -1.62 12.66 -16.75
C GLN A 62 -0.95 13.41 -15.61
N ASP A 63 -1.60 14.47 -15.11
CA ASP A 63 -1.14 15.16 -13.90
C ASP A 63 -1.34 14.25 -12.69
N MET A 64 -0.29 14.13 -11.86
CA MET A 64 -0.28 13.30 -10.66
C MET A 64 -0.21 14.16 -9.40
N ASP A 65 -0.81 13.68 -8.31
CA ASP A 65 -0.58 14.20 -6.97
C ASP A 65 0.84 13.80 -6.53
N VAL A 66 1.78 14.74 -6.62
CA VAL A 66 3.20 14.47 -6.40
C VAL A 66 3.57 14.33 -4.93
N ALA A 67 2.73 14.79 -4.00
CA ALA A 67 3.03 14.78 -2.56
C ALA A 67 3.35 13.37 -2.05
N LEU A 68 2.67 12.37 -2.60
CA LEU A 68 2.76 10.97 -2.18
C LEU A 68 3.38 10.04 -3.24
N LEU A 69 4.01 10.61 -4.27
CA LEU A 69 4.85 9.85 -5.22
C LEU A 69 6.24 9.64 -4.61
N ARG A 70 6.44 8.53 -3.94
CA ARG A 70 7.68 8.21 -3.22
C ARG A 70 8.51 7.10 -3.85
N ASP A 71 8.40 6.92 -5.14
CA ASP A 71 9.08 5.84 -5.87
C ASP A 71 10.59 5.91 -5.70
N SER A 72 11.17 7.12 -5.70
CA SER A 72 12.62 7.30 -5.57
C SER A 72 13.00 8.64 -4.94
N ILE A 73 14.25 8.70 -4.45
CA ILE A 73 14.94 9.94 -4.07
C ILE A 73 16.30 9.99 -4.75
N THR A 74 16.65 11.12 -5.35
CA THR A 74 17.94 11.34 -6.03
C THR A 74 18.74 12.38 -5.27
N PRO A 75 19.88 12.04 -4.66
CA PRO A 75 20.77 13.03 -4.05
C PRO A 75 21.39 13.93 -5.11
N LEU A 76 21.42 15.23 -4.84
CA LEU A 76 22.13 16.21 -5.66
C LEU A 76 23.65 16.12 -5.41
N ASP A 77 24.43 16.50 -6.41
CA ASP A 77 25.88 16.60 -6.25
C ASP A 77 26.30 17.87 -5.47
N ASP A 78 27.62 18.03 -5.22
CA ASP A 78 28.18 19.14 -4.46
C ASP A 78 27.89 20.52 -5.10
N ASN A 79 27.52 20.57 -6.39
CA ASN A 79 27.12 21.77 -7.11
C ASN A 79 25.60 21.91 -7.25
N ARG A 80 24.84 21.13 -6.48
CA ARG A 80 23.38 21.00 -6.59
C ARG A 80 22.93 20.56 -7.97
N GLY A 81 23.75 19.75 -8.61
CA GLY A 81 23.54 19.19 -9.93
C GLY A 81 22.89 17.82 -9.86
N VAL A 82 22.18 17.48 -10.93
CA VAL A 82 21.65 16.15 -11.17
C VAL A 82 21.82 15.80 -12.64
N SER A 83 22.21 14.56 -12.91
CA SER A 83 22.35 14.05 -14.27
C SER A 83 21.35 12.91 -14.49
N PHE A 84 20.81 12.87 -15.71
CA PHE A 84 19.86 11.83 -16.11
C PHE A 84 20.03 11.44 -17.58
N ARG A 85 19.57 10.23 -17.90
CA ARG A 85 19.55 9.68 -19.25
C ARG A 85 18.14 9.23 -19.62
N ILE A 86 17.61 9.68 -20.74
CA ILE A 86 16.33 9.30 -21.32
C ILE A 86 16.58 8.23 -22.38
N VAL A 87 16.16 7.02 -22.15
CA VAL A 87 16.18 5.93 -23.14
C VAL A 87 14.93 6.06 -24.00
N LYS A 88 15.14 6.37 -25.28
CA LYS A 88 14.06 6.77 -26.21
C LYS A 88 13.21 5.62 -26.68
N TYR A 89 13.77 4.41 -26.75
CA TYR A 89 13.19 3.29 -27.50
C TYR A 89 12.82 3.75 -28.93
N ASN A 90 11.51 3.89 -29.21
CA ASN A 90 11.03 4.38 -30.52
C ASN A 90 10.42 5.80 -30.44
N ALA A 91 10.47 6.44 -29.27
CA ALA A 91 9.94 7.80 -29.09
C ALA A 91 10.88 8.85 -29.70
N LEU A 92 10.30 9.76 -30.47
CA LEU A 92 10.98 10.98 -30.86
C LEU A 92 10.81 12.01 -29.75
N ILE A 93 11.90 12.64 -29.31
CA ILE A 93 11.87 13.69 -28.28
C ILE A 93 12.03 15.05 -28.95
N ARG A 94 11.11 16.00 -28.69
CA ARG A 94 11.16 17.37 -29.21
C ARG A 94 11.81 18.33 -28.25
N SER A 95 11.48 18.22 -26.96
CA SER A 95 12.01 19.09 -25.91
C SER A 95 11.99 18.38 -24.57
N VAL A 96 12.90 18.80 -23.70
CA VAL A 96 12.98 18.34 -22.31
C VAL A 96 13.00 19.56 -21.41
N ASN A 97 12.19 19.56 -20.38
CA ASN A 97 12.07 20.61 -19.39
C ASN A 97 12.12 20.04 -17.98
N VAL A 98 12.87 20.65 -17.08
CA VAL A 98 12.98 20.20 -15.68
C VAL A 98 12.35 21.23 -14.77
N LYS A 99 11.35 20.81 -14.00
CA LYS A 99 10.69 21.64 -12.99
C LYS A 99 11.07 21.13 -11.60
N LEU A 100 11.45 22.05 -10.72
CA LEU A 100 11.64 21.79 -9.30
C LEU A 100 10.47 22.41 -8.53
N ARG A 101 9.82 21.61 -7.70
CA ARG A 101 8.66 22.02 -6.90
C ARG A 101 8.89 21.73 -5.41
N SER A 102 8.10 22.37 -4.53
CA SER A 102 7.97 21.91 -3.15
C SER A 102 7.48 20.48 -3.13
N ILE A 103 7.68 19.77 -2.01
CA ILE A 103 7.36 18.34 -1.91
C ILE A 103 5.86 18.07 -2.14
N ASP A 104 5.00 18.99 -1.72
CA ASP A 104 3.55 18.97 -1.93
C ASP A 104 3.12 19.38 -3.37
N GLY A 105 4.08 19.71 -4.24
CA GLY A 105 3.82 20.15 -5.61
C GLY A 105 3.22 21.55 -5.76
N SER A 106 2.81 22.22 -4.67
CA SER A 106 2.05 23.46 -4.71
C SER A 106 2.86 24.65 -5.25
N ARG A 107 4.16 24.72 -4.94
CA ARG A 107 5.03 25.82 -5.31
C ARG A 107 6.07 25.41 -6.34
N LEU A 108 6.05 26.03 -7.51
CA LEU A 108 7.13 25.95 -8.49
C LEU A 108 8.33 26.77 -8.02
N ILE A 109 9.48 26.15 -7.85
CA ILE A 109 10.72 26.77 -7.38
C ILE A 109 11.59 27.18 -8.56
N GLU A 110 11.81 26.26 -9.48
CA GLU A 110 12.62 26.51 -10.68
C GLU A 110 12.05 25.75 -11.88
N ASN A 111 12.26 26.30 -13.07
CA ASN A 111 11.87 25.72 -14.35
C ASN A 111 12.99 25.93 -15.35
N ILE A 112 13.60 24.85 -15.84
CA ILE A 112 14.80 24.87 -16.67
C ILE A 112 14.50 24.11 -17.96
N GLU A 113 14.59 24.84 -19.09
CA GLU A 113 14.58 24.23 -20.42
C GLU A 113 15.96 23.68 -20.75
N ILE A 114 16.05 22.45 -21.18
CA ILE A 114 17.29 21.79 -21.54
C ILE A 114 17.63 22.13 -22.99
N ALA A 115 18.57 23.03 -23.17
CA ALA A 115 19.05 23.42 -24.50
C ALA A 115 20.22 22.56 -25.00
N ASP A 116 21.08 22.14 -24.07
CA ASP A 116 22.27 21.35 -24.35
C ASP A 116 22.09 19.92 -23.83
N CYS A 117 22.05 18.96 -24.73
CA CYS A 117 22.00 17.53 -24.39
C CYS A 117 22.93 16.74 -25.32
N GLU A 118 23.46 15.63 -24.78
CA GLU A 118 24.16 14.63 -25.56
C GLU A 118 23.13 13.63 -26.07
N GLU A 119 22.94 13.56 -27.37
CA GLU A 119 21.96 12.71 -28.01
C GLU A 119 22.61 11.71 -28.94
N ASP A 120 22.25 10.42 -28.83
CA ASP A 120 22.56 9.38 -29.77
C ASP A 120 21.25 8.74 -30.33
N ASP A 121 21.39 7.66 -31.12
CA ASP A 121 20.22 6.99 -31.72
C ASP A 121 19.26 6.40 -30.66
N TYR A 122 19.74 6.06 -29.49
CA TYR A 122 19.01 5.30 -28.45
C TYR A 122 18.64 6.14 -27.26
N SER A 123 19.43 7.16 -26.92
CA SER A 123 19.27 7.91 -25.68
C SER A 123 19.57 9.40 -25.83
N LEU A 124 19.13 10.17 -24.83
CA LEU A 124 19.44 11.56 -24.61
C LEU A 124 19.92 11.72 -23.17
N SER A 125 21.12 12.28 -22.98
CA SER A 125 21.69 12.56 -21.66
C SER A 125 21.76 14.04 -21.41
N ALA A 126 21.40 14.46 -20.18
CA ALA A 126 21.43 15.85 -19.77
C ALA A 126 21.81 15.98 -18.28
N SER A 127 22.29 17.18 -17.93
CA SER A 127 22.58 17.55 -16.55
C SER A 127 22.00 18.94 -16.26
N VAL A 128 21.51 19.10 -15.03
CA VAL A 128 20.89 20.33 -14.56
C VAL A 128 21.50 20.74 -13.23
N ASN A 129 21.79 22.02 -13.04
CA ASN A 129 22.22 22.58 -11.75
C ASN A 129 21.20 23.59 -11.25
N PHE A 130 20.69 23.38 -10.02
CA PHE A 130 19.72 24.25 -9.39
C PHE A 130 20.37 25.46 -8.72
N LYS A 131 19.79 26.65 -8.91
CA LYS A 131 20.41 27.95 -8.59
C LYS A 131 20.26 28.45 -7.16
N GLY A 132 20.17 27.54 -6.21
CA GLY A 132 20.31 27.92 -4.81
C GLY A 132 19.04 28.36 -4.10
N LEU A 133 17.86 28.07 -4.64
CA LEU A 133 16.56 28.32 -3.99
C LEU A 133 16.08 27.13 -3.15
N ILE A 134 16.99 26.19 -2.84
CA ILE A 134 16.71 24.97 -2.09
C ILE A 134 17.42 25.01 -0.74
N ASP A 135 16.69 24.60 0.29
CA ASP A 135 17.23 24.46 1.64
C ASP A 135 17.99 23.13 1.75
N PRO A 136 19.17 23.09 2.38
CA PRO A 136 19.87 21.85 2.67
C PRO A 136 19.01 20.89 3.52
N TYR A 137 19.13 19.60 3.27
CA TYR A 137 18.45 18.51 4.01
C TYR A 137 16.92 18.54 3.92
N LYS A 138 16.36 19.30 2.97
CA LYS A 138 14.93 19.31 2.65
C LYS A 138 14.70 18.60 1.32
N GLU A 139 13.66 17.79 1.27
CA GLU A 139 13.22 17.10 0.04
C GLU A 139 12.38 18.01 -0.83
N TYR A 140 12.55 17.88 -2.15
CA TYR A 140 11.81 18.59 -3.19
C TYR A 140 11.33 17.58 -4.24
N CYS A 141 10.25 17.90 -4.96
CA CYS A 141 9.82 17.14 -6.11
C CYS A 141 10.48 17.69 -7.38
N MET A 142 11.24 16.84 -8.08
CA MET A 142 11.75 17.12 -9.40
C MET A 142 10.90 16.40 -10.45
N GLN A 143 10.43 17.17 -11.43
CA GLN A 143 9.62 16.70 -12.54
C GLN A 143 10.39 16.92 -13.85
N ILE A 144 10.66 15.84 -14.59
CA ILE A 144 11.24 15.90 -15.93
C ILE A 144 10.09 15.78 -16.92
N CYS A 145 9.82 16.87 -17.67
CA CYS A 145 8.76 16.92 -18.68
C CYS A 145 9.36 16.71 -20.06
N VAL A 146 8.97 15.65 -20.73
CA VAL A 146 9.43 15.28 -22.09
C VAL A 146 8.29 15.48 -23.07
N THR A 147 8.48 16.33 -24.06
CA THR A 147 7.52 16.46 -25.17
C THR A 147 7.94 15.52 -26.29
N THR A 148 7.07 14.58 -26.62
CA THR A 148 7.31 13.59 -27.69
C THR A 148 7.09 14.17 -29.10
N GLY A 149 7.49 13.41 -30.11
CA GLY A 149 7.28 13.77 -31.52
C GLY A 149 5.81 13.96 -31.91
N THR A 150 4.89 13.29 -31.21
CA THR A 150 3.44 13.43 -31.38
C THR A 150 2.89 14.70 -30.72
N GLY A 151 3.68 15.38 -29.88
CA GLY A 151 3.26 16.52 -29.07
C GLY A 151 2.66 16.13 -27.71
N GLN A 152 2.70 14.86 -27.36
CA GLN A 152 2.31 14.39 -26.02
C GLN A 152 3.36 14.80 -24.98
N GLU A 153 2.93 15.33 -23.86
CA GLU A 153 3.76 15.59 -22.71
C GLU A 153 3.80 14.38 -21.80
N VAL A 154 4.99 13.95 -21.41
CA VAL A 154 5.24 12.81 -20.52
C VAL A 154 6.04 13.30 -19.34
N MET A 155 5.57 13.04 -18.13
CA MET A 155 6.13 13.57 -16.89
C MET A 155 6.77 12.45 -16.06
N PHE A 156 8.03 12.65 -15.66
CA PHE A 156 8.78 11.73 -14.81
C PHE A 156 9.05 12.40 -13.47
N HIS A 157 8.90 11.69 -12.38
CA HIS A 157 8.98 12.25 -11.04
C HIS A 157 10.04 11.53 -10.21
N THR A 158 10.83 12.30 -9.46
CA THR A 158 11.68 11.81 -8.38
C THR A 158 11.80 12.88 -7.31
N ARG A 159 11.96 12.49 -6.06
CA ARG A 159 12.35 13.43 -5.01
C ARG A 159 13.83 13.76 -5.17
N VAL A 160 14.24 14.98 -4.84
CA VAL A 160 15.66 15.38 -4.81
C VAL A 160 15.99 16.02 -3.46
N ILE A 161 17.23 15.86 -3.03
CA ILE A 161 17.72 16.40 -1.76
C ILE A 161 19.17 16.90 -1.90
N ASP A 162 19.44 18.10 -1.36
CA ASP A 162 20.78 18.64 -1.18
C ASP A 162 21.30 18.24 0.20
N ALA A 163 22.00 17.12 0.30
CA ALA A 163 22.41 16.54 1.56
C ALA A 163 23.83 15.94 1.51
N PRO A 164 24.87 16.76 1.37
CA PRO A 164 26.25 16.28 1.19
C PRO A 164 26.75 15.44 2.38
N LEU A 165 26.27 15.68 3.60
CA LEU A 165 26.65 14.90 4.78
C LEU A 165 25.96 13.52 4.88
N TYR A 166 25.02 13.22 3.99
CA TYR A 166 24.32 11.93 4.01
C TYR A 166 25.10 10.79 3.33
N CYS A 167 26.29 11.07 2.80
CA CYS A 167 27.22 10.06 2.25
C CYS A 167 26.54 9.11 1.26
N ALA A 168 25.76 9.67 0.32
CA ALA A 168 24.96 8.87 -0.62
C ALA A 168 25.82 7.97 -1.52
N ARG A 169 27.01 8.43 -1.92
CA ARG A 169 27.95 7.67 -2.77
C ARG A 169 28.53 6.47 -2.04
N GLU A 170 28.92 6.64 -0.78
CA GLU A 170 29.47 5.59 0.07
C GLU A 170 28.41 4.52 0.36
N LYS A 171 27.19 4.94 0.65
CA LYS A 171 26.05 4.03 0.86
C LYS A 171 25.72 3.25 -0.41
N LEU A 172 25.72 3.92 -1.57
CA LEU A 172 25.51 3.28 -2.87
C LEU A 172 26.62 2.27 -3.20
N ALA A 173 27.88 2.63 -2.93
CA ALA A 173 29.02 1.75 -3.17
C ALA A 173 28.93 0.47 -2.33
N PHE A 174 28.47 0.55 -1.08
CA PHE A 174 28.23 -0.60 -0.23
C PHE A 174 27.17 -1.54 -0.82
N ILE A 175 26.04 -1.00 -1.28
CA ILE A 175 24.96 -1.81 -1.87
C ILE A 175 25.42 -2.46 -3.16
N THR A 176 26.19 -1.75 -4.01
CA THR A 176 26.74 -2.31 -5.24
C THR A 176 27.67 -3.48 -4.94
N ASP A 177 28.59 -3.32 -3.97
CA ASP A 177 29.53 -4.37 -3.54
C ASP A 177 28.80 -5.57 -2.93
N PHE A 178 27.79 -5.32 -2.09
CA PHE A 178 26.97 -6.38 -1.49
C PHE A 178 26.25 -7.21 -2.57
N TYR A 179 25.55 -6.54 -3.49
CA TYR A 179 24.84 -7.17 -4.61
C TYR A 179 25.75 -8.02 -5.49
N GLU A 180 26.97 -7.54 -5.77
CA GLU A 180 27.94 -8.31 -6.56
C GLU A 180 28.44 -9.56 -5.82
N LYS A 181 28.64 -9.47 -4.51
CA LYS A 181 29.16 -10.55 -3.67
C LYS A 181 28.14 -11.63 -3.36
N GLU A 182 26.89 -11.27 -3.14
CA GLU A 182 25.84 -12.23 -2.79
C GLU A 182 25.59 -13.28 -3.87
N ARG A 183 25.84 -12.92 -5.13
CA ARG A 183 25.59 -13.76 -6.31
C ARG A 183 26.65 -14.84 -6.56
N SER A 184 27.69 -14.89 -5.79
CA SER A 184 28.80 -15.83 -5.96
C SER A 184 29.11 -16.57 -4.68
N ILE A 185 29.01 -17.91 -4.71
CA ILE A 185 29.40 -18.78 -3.60
C ILE A 185 30.87 -18.55 -3.18
N GLU A 186 31.71 -18.08 -4.12
CA GLU A 186 33.14 -17.81 -3.81
C GLU A 186 33.30 -16.55 -2.95
N THR A 187 32.42 -15.55 -3.09
CA THR A 187 32.54 -14.25 -2.43
C THR A 187 31.50 -14.01 -1.33
N ASN A 188 30.37 -14.73 -1.30
CA ASN A 188 29.32 -14.55 -0.31
C ASN A 188 29.80 -14.75 1.14
N GLY A 189 30.87 -15.55 1.35
CA GLY A 189 31.49 -15.73 2.66
C GLY A 189 31.97 -14.42 3.31
N GLU A 190 32.28 -13.39 2.52
CA GLU A 190 32.61 -12.05 3.00
C GLU A 190 31.39 -11.32 3.58
N LEU A 191 30.16 -11.73 3.20
CA LEU A 191 28.93 -11.14 3.68
C LEU A 191 28.46 -11.71 5.02
N LYS A 192 29.15 -12.70 5.56
CA LYS A 192 28.78 -13.35 6.82
C LYS A 192 28.65 -12.38 8.00
N GLU A 193 29.46 -11.33 8.03
CA GLU A 193 29.42 -10.33 9.10
C GLU A 193 28.22 -9.42 9.05
N TYR A 194 27.50 -9.35 7.91
CA TYR A 194 26.31 -8.54 7.72
C TYR A 194 25.01 -9.34 7.92
N MET A 195 25.06 -10.66 7.83
CA MET A 195 23.90 -11.54 7.99
C MET A 195 23.71 -11.95 9.45
N GLU A 196 22.47 -12.00 9.90
CA GLU A 196 22.06 -12.46 11.22
C GLU A 196 21.47 -13.87 11.18
N SER A 197 22.04 -14.75 10.38
CA SER A 197 21.54 -16.11 10.12
C SER A 197 21.22 -16.89 11.40
N ASN A 198 19.97 -17.31 11.54
CA ASN A 198 19.48 -18.04 12.70
C ASN A 198 18.29 -18.93 12.34
N TYR A 199 17.67 -19.55 13.36
CA TYR A 199 16.56 -20.51 13.18
C TYR A 199 15.23 -19.87 12.72
N THR A 200 15.12 -18.55 12.66
CA THR A 200 13.92 -17.87 12.16
C THR A 200 13.95 -17.67 10.65
N GLY A 201 15.11 -17.86 10.00
CA GLY A 201 15.25 -17.85 8.55
C GLY A 201 14.68 -19.13 7.94
N ASP A 202 13.77 -19.01 6.98
CA ASP A 202 13.33 -20.15 6.17
C ASP A 202 14.38 -20.43 5.08
N ASN A 203 15.05 -21.59 5.18
CA ASN A 203 16.06 -22.02 4.22
C ASN A 203 15.56 -23.15 3.31
N THR A 204 14.24 -23.31 3.18
CA THR A 204 13.61 -24.31 2.32
C THR A 204 13.07 -23.73 1.02
N THR A 205 13.09 -22.40 0.86
CA THR A 205 12.57 -21.69 -0.31
C THR A 205 13.44 -20.51 -0.71
N LEU A 206 13.55 -20.29 -2.01
CA LEU A 206 14.12 -19.07 -2.58
C LEU A 206 13.06 -17.98 -2.86
N ALA A 207 11.77 -18.31 -2.69
CA ALA A 207 10.69 -17.34 -2.89
C ALA A 207 10.81 -16.13 -1.95
N TYR A 208 11.32 -16.36 -0.73
CA TYR A 208 11.58 -15.29 0.24
C TYR A 208 12.84 -15.59 1.05
N VAL A 209 13.83 -14.73 0.93
CA VAL A 209 15.10 -14.77 1.66
C VAL A 209 15.25 -13.47 2.43
N ASN A 210 15.74 -13.52 3.68
CA ASN A 210 15.90 -12.34 4.53
C ASN A 210 17.24 -12.37 5.29
N ILE A 211 17.50 -11.35 6.09
CA ILE A 211 18.74 -11.19 6.86
C ILE A 211 19.05 -12.40 7.77
N HIS A 212 18.03 -13.21 8.15
CA HIS A 212 18.20 -14.40 8.99
C HIS A 212 18.43 -15.70 8.21
N SER A 213 18.37 -15.65 6.88
CA SER A 213 18.59 -16.80 6.00
C SER A 213 20.08 -17.20 5.96
N SER A 214 20.35 -18.40 5.47
CA SER A 214 21.71 -18.89 5.29
C SER A 214 22.44 -18.20 4.13
N LEU A 215 23.77 -18.26 4.12
CA LEU A 215 24.57 -17.74 3.00
C LEU A 215 24.33 -18.51 1.70
N ASP A 216 23.95 -19.79 1.78
CA ASP A 216 23.64 -20.60 0.61
C ASP A 216 22.32 -20.08 -0.03
N GLN A 217 21.28 -19.79 0.76
CA GLN A 217 20.05 -19.18 0.28
C GLN A 217 20.29 -17.76 -0.26
N LEU A 218 21.16 -16.99 0.39
CA LEU A 218 21.56 -15.67 -0.10
C LEU A 218 22.18 -15.78 -1.51
N ALA A 219 23.02 -16.77 -1.78
CA ALA A 219 23.66 -17.03 -3.07
C ALA A 219 22.79 -17.84 -4.06
N PHE A 220 21.46 -17.86 -3.88
CA PHE A 220 20.51 -18.62 -4.71
C PHE A 220 20.67 -20.15 -4.64
N ALA A 221 21.18 -20.67 -3.55
CA ALA A 221 21.41 -22.11 -3.33
C ALA A 221 22.15 -22.77 -4.53
N ASP A 222 21.57 -23.81 -5.12
CA ASP A 222 22.15 -24.54 -6.25
C ASP A 222 21.78 -23.92 -7.62
N LEU A 223 21.03 -22.81 -7.67
CA LEU A 223 20.63 -22.16 -8.92
C LEU A 223 21.77 -21.29 -9.50
N ALA A 224 22.20 -21.59 -10.72
CA ALA A 224 23.16 -20.76 -11.46
C ALA A 224 22.46 -19.55 -12.11
N VAL A 225 22.19 -18.55 -11.31
CA VAL A 225 21.40 -17.36 -11.69
C VAL A 225 22.26 -16.36 -12.48
N TYR A 226 21.71 -15.79 -13.56
CA TYR A 226 22.30 -14.67 -14.29
C TYR A 226 21.23 -13.60 -14.59
N ASN A 227 21.66 -12.36 -14.86
CA ASN A 227 20.74 -11.28 -15.17
C ASN A 227 20.25 -11.35 -16.61
N ILE A 228 18.93 -11.31 -16.80
CA ILE A 228 18.31 -11.09 -18.12
C ILE A 228 18.12 -9.58 -18.35
N THR A 229 17.71 -8.86 -17.31
CA THR A 229 17.64 -7.39 -17.36
C THR A 229 18.71 -6.77 -16.48
N GLU A 230 19.22 -5.60 -16.86
CA GLU A 230 20.14 -4.85 -16.02
C GLU A 230 19.49 -4.44 -14.72
N PRO A 231 20.07 -4.78 -13.55
CA PRO A 231 19.55 -4.34 -12.26
C PRO A 231 19.78 -2.83 -12.09
N VAL A 232 18.80 -2.13 -11.57
CA VAL A 232 18.90 -0.70 -11.27
C VAL A 232 18.63 -0.48 -9.78
N ILE A 233 19.63 0.09 -9.09
CA ILE A 233 19.49 0.41 -7.68
C ILE A 233 18.61 1.65 -7.54
N THR A 234 17.55 1.53 -6.74
CA THR A 234 16.64 2.63 -6.45
C THR A 234 16.83 3.09 -5.01
N PHE A 235 17.12 4.37 -4.81
CA PHE A 235 17.05 5.00 -3.50
C PHE A 235 15.60 5.21 -3.09
N LYS A 236 15.14 4.59 -2.02
CA LYS A 236 13.82 4.80 -1.44
C LYS A 236 13.83 5.84 -0.33
N GLU A 237 14.84 5.77 0.55
CA GLU A 237 15.07 6.72 1.64
C GLU A 237 16.56 7.05 1.77
N LEU A 238 16.85 8.28 2.13
CA LEU A 238 18.22 8.74 2.37
C LEU A 238 18.24 9.68 3.58
N ASN A 239 18.92 9.26 4.63
CA ASN A 239 19.10 9.99 5.89
C ASN A 239 20.58 10.11 6.24
N ILE A 240 20.91 10.81 7.33
CA ILE A 240 22.31 11.07 7.71
C ILE A 240 23.11 9.77 7.88
N GLU A 241 22.63 8.80 8.65
CA GLU A 241 23.30 7.51 8.84
C GLU A 241 22.62 6.38 8.05
N THR A 242 21.28 6.37 7.94
CA THR A 242 20.53 5.28 7.30
C THR A 242 20.18 5.57 5.86
N ALA A 243 19.98 4.52 5.09
CA ALA A 243 19.37 4.57 3.77
C ALA A 243 18.61 3.27 3.48
N VAL A 244 17.62 3.40 2.58
CA VAL A 244 16.82 2.29 2.07
C VAL A 244 16.98 2.23 0.57
N PHE A 245 17.25 1.03 0.05
CA PHE A 245 17.39 0.76 -1.37
C PHE A 245 16.53 -0.43 -1.78
N THR A 246 16.14 -0.45 -3.06
CA THR A 246 15.58 -1.62 -3.72
C THR A 246 16.32 -1.88 -5.03
N ILE A 247 16.33 -3.16 -5.45
CA ILE A 247 16.88 -3.58 -6.74
C ILE A 247 15.88 -4.54 -7.36
N ASP A 248 15.34 -4.17 -8.54
CA ASP A 248 14.38 -4.98 -9.27
C ASP A 248 14.95 -5.40 -10.62
N TYR A 249 14.91 -6.71 -10.91
CA TYR A 249 15.44 -7.26 -12.15
C TYR A 249 14.77 -8.59 -12.51
N VAL A 250 14.95 -9.02 -13.75
CA VAL A 250 14.63 -10.37 -14.18
C VAL A 250 15.89 -11.19 -14.24
N ALA A 251 15.88 -12.30 -13.53
CA ALA A 251 16.93 -13.31 -13.51
C ALA A 251 16.58 -14.50 -14.41
N GLY A 252 17.59 -15.18 -14.92
CA GLY A 252 17.46 -16.41 -15.69
C GLY A 252 18.26 -17.55 -15.07
N VAL A 253 17.75 -18.77 -15.22
CA VAL A 253 18.43 -20.03 -14.89
C VAL A 253 18.30 -20.94 -16.10
N LYS A 254 19.45 -21.50 -16.56
CA LYS A 254 19.46 -22.45 -17.64
C LYS A 254 19.28 -23.87 -17.11
N ASP A 255 18.21 -24.52 -17.55
CA ASP A 255 17.96 -25.93 -17.29
C ASP A 255 18.06 -26.74 -18.57
N GLY A 256 19.23 -27.24 -18.84
CA GLY A 256 19.51 -27.96 -20.09
C GLY A 256 19.41 -27.10 -21.35
N LYS A 257 18.28 -27.22 -22.08
CA LYS A 257 17.98 -26.39 -23.26
C LYS A 257 16.96 -25.29 -22.96
N ASP A 258 16.30 -25.40 -21.82
CA ASP A 258 15.24 -24.50 -21.41
C ASP A 258 15.81 -23.40 -20.53
N GLU A 259 15.14 -22.26 -20.47
CA GLU A 259 15.49 -21.09 -19.66
C GLU A 259 14.32 -20.72 -18.79
N ARG A 260 14.45 -20.89 -17.47
CA ARG A 260 13.48 -20.38 -16.50
C ARG A 260 13.81 -18.93 -16.16
N LYS A 261 12.76 -18.12 -16.01
CA LYS A 261 12.87 -16.68 -15.73
C LYS A 261 12.19 -16.36 -14.42
N TYR A 262 12.77 -15.42 -13.68
CA TYR A 262 12.30 -15.05 -12.38
C TYR A 262 12.29 -13.53 -12.23
N PHE A 263 11.21 -12.97 -11.72
CA PHE A 263 11.26 -11.64 -11.11
C PHE A 263 11.95 -11.72 -9.77
N VAL A 264 12.93 -10.86 -9.56
CA VAL A 264 13.65 -10.72 -8.30
C VAL A 264 13.54 -9.28 -7.84
N SER A 265 13.13 -9.09 -6.58
CA SER A 265 13.10 -7.81 -5.91
C SER A 265 13.88 -7.92 -4.60
N GLU A 266 14.83 -7.03 -4.40
CA GLU A 266 15.68 -6.99 -3.23
C GLU A 266 15.48 -5.67 -2.49
N TYR A 267 15.43 -5.75 -1.18
CA TYR A 267 15.32 -4.62 -0.27
C TYR A 267 16.50 -4.61 0.70
N TYR A 268 17.07 -3.42 0.87
CA TYR A 268 18.19 -3.19 1.75
C TYR A 268 17.93 -1.99 2.65
N ARG A 269 18.12 -2.17 3.94
CA ARG A 269 18.21 -1.08 4.90
C ARG A 269 19.57 -1.10 5.56
N ILE A 270 20.31 -0.02 5.42
CA ILE A 270 21.66 0.08 5.93
C ILE A 270 21.84 1.26 6.90
N LYS A 271 22.87 1.13 7.75
CA LYS A 271 23.38 2.22 8.57
C LYS A 271 24.86 2.42 8.23
N TYR A 272 25.21 3.62 7.80
CA TYR A 272 26.57 4.04 7.49
C TYR A 272 27.10 4.97 8.58
N THR A 273 28.28 4.70 9.10
CA THR A 273 29.02 5.54 10.03
C THR A 273 30.43 5.77 9.52
N SER A 274 31.19 6.69 10.09
CA SER A 274 32.63 6.89 9.74
C SER A 274 33.47 5.64 9.93
N ASP A 275 33.06 4.71 10.79
CA ASP A 275 33.84 3.56 11.21
C ASP A 275 33.44 2.26 10.49
N ALA A 276 32.16 2.11 10.15
CA ALA A 276 31.63 0.90 9.52
C ALA A 276 30.25 1.15 8.88
N THR A 277 29.91 0.24 7.94
CA THR A 277 28.55 0.12 7.40
C THR A 277 27.91 -1.14 7.97
N TYR A 278 26.66 -1.06 8.38
CA TYR A 278 25.87 -2.16 8.92
C TYR A 278 24.66 -2.41 8.01
N LEU A 279 24.40 -3.67 7.71
CA LEU A 279 23.14 -4.10 7.14
C LEU A 279 22.13 -4.23 8.29
N LEU A 280 21.08 -3.43 8.28
CA LEU A 280 20.05 -3.42 9.33
C LEU A 280 18.91 -4.35 9.00
N ASP A 281 18.64 -4.53 7.71
CA ASP A 281 17.60 -5.40 7.21
C ASP A 281 17.86 -5.71 5.73
N TYR A 282 17.50 -6.92 5.31
CA TYR A 282 17.61 -7.41 3.96
C TYR A 282 16.45 -8.36 3.67
N GLU A 283 15.83 -8.18 2.52
CA GLU A 283 14.82 -9.11 2.00
C GLU A 283 15.01 -9.28 0.49
N ARG A 284 14.82 -10.49 0.01
CA ARG A 284 14.72 -10.80 -1.41
C ARG A 284 13.49 -11.65 -1.65
N THR A 285 12.64 -11.21 -2.58
CA THR A 285 11.57 -12.02 -3.14
C THR A 285 11.95 -12.49 -4.53
N MET A 286 11.58 -13.73 -4.85
CA MET A 286 11.82 -14.33 -6.15
C MET A 286 10.57 -15.06 -6.61
N GLY A 287 10.14 -14.78 -7.85
CA GLY A 287 8.94 -15.39 -8.40
C GLY A 287 9.14 -15.87 -9.83
N GLU A 288 8.89 -17.17 -10.08
CA GLU A 288 9.04 -17.78 -11.39
C GLU A 288 7.98 -17.29 -12.37
N ILE A 289 8.42 -16.83 -13.52
CA ILE A 289 7.57 -16.37 -14.61
C ILE A 289 7.12 -17.59 -15.42
N THR A 290 5.85 -17.95 -15.33
CA THR A 290 5.27 -19.04 -16.14
C THR A 290 5.51 -18.80 -17.62
N ASP A 291 6.09 -19.82 -18.32
CA ASP A 291 6.14 -19.81 -19.77
C ASP A 291 4.76 -20.11 -20.34
N GLU A 292 4.14 -19.11 -20.96
CA GLU A 292 2.83 -19.25 -21.57
C GLU A 292 2.75 -20.19 -22.76
N ASN A 293 3.89 -20.57 -23.37
CA ASN A 293 3.97 -21.46 -24.51
C ASN A 293 4.18 -22.93 -24.12
N ASP A 294 4.77 -23.17 -22.96
CA ASP A 294 5.03 -24.50 -22.42
C ASP A 294 4.81 -24.56 -20.89
N PRO A 295 3.57 -24.30 -20.43
CA PRO A 295 3.26 -24.32 -19.00
C PRO A 295 3.32 -25.76 -18.45
N GLU A 296 3.87 -25.90 -17.26
CA GLU A 296 4.00 -27.20 -16.59
C GLU A 296 2.67 -27.66 -15.99
N VAL A 297 1.92 -28.48 -16.74
CA VAL A 297 0.69 -29.13 -16.28
C VAL A 297 0.84 -30.64 -16.30
N ASN A 298 0.87 -31.27 -15.16
CA ASN A 298 1.08 -32.70 -14.99
C ASN A 298 0.07 -33.32 -14.00
N GLU A 299 -0.61 -34.40 -14.41
CA GLU A 299 -1.43 -35.24 -13.53
C GLU A 299 -2.41 -34.45 -12.63
N GLY A 300 -3.10 -33.43 -13.19
CA GLY A 300 -4.06 -32.64 -12.43
C GLY A 300 -3.42 -31.57 -11.53
N THR A 301 -2.20 -31.17 -11.82
CA THR A 301 -1.52 -30.05 -11.15
C THR A 301 -0.95 -29.05 -12.14
N PHE A 302 -1.00 -27.77 -11.81
CA PHE A 302 -0.30 -26.69 -12.50
C PHE A 302 0.87 -26.23 -11.65
N THR A 303 2.10 -26.29 -12.16
CA THR A 303 3.30 -25.86 -11.43
C THR A 303 3.52 -24.37 -11.65
N LEU A 304 3.56 -23.59 -10.56
CA LEU A 304 3.89 -22.17 -10.56
C LEU A 304 5.39 -21.92 -10.31
N GLY A 305 6.10 -22.95 -9.86
CA GLY A 305 7.52 -22.89 -9.53
C GLY A 305 7.83 -22.21 -8.21
N ILE A 306 9.02 -21.61 -8.11
CA ILE A 306 9.43 -20.82 -6.96
C ILE A 306 8.63 -19.52 -6.96
N THR A 307 7.68 -19.36 -6.06
CA THR A 307 6.84 -18.17 -5.92
C THR A 307 6.19 -18.12 -4.53
N ASP A 308 5.52 -17.01 -4.20
CA ASP A 308 4.72 -16.90 -2.98
C ASP A 308 3.56 -17.90 -2.99
N TYR A 309 3.25 -18.43 -1.83
CA TYR A 309 2.13 -19.35 -1.62
C TYR A 309 0.76 -18.65 -1.70
N ASP A 310 0.70 -17.34 -1.41
CA ASP A 310 -0.53 -16.55 -1.50
C ASP A 310 -0.85 -16.21 -2.97
N VAL A 311 -1.50 -17.14 -3.65
CA VAL A 311 -1.86 -17.02 -5.07
C VAL A 311 -3.24 -16.37 -5.20
N GLU A 312 -3.32 -15.22 -5.86
CA GLU A 312 -4.58 -14.59 -6.25
C GLU A 312 -5.35 -15.51 -7.21
N MET A 313 -6.53 -15.98 -6.81
CA MET A 313 -7.31 -16.96 -7.55
C MET A 313 -8.81 -16.83 -7.30
N ALA A 314 -9.61 -16.99 -8.38
CA ALA A 314 -11.07 -17.18 -8.34
C ALA A 314 -11.46 -18.45 -9.08
N GLU A 315 -12.54 -19.12 -8.63
CA GLU A 315 -13.05 -20.34 -9.27
C GLU A 315 -14.57 -20.29 -9.47
N SER A 316 -15.07 -21.08 -10.42
CA SER A 316 -16.51 -21.31 -10.62
C SER A 316 -17.09 -22.12 -9.46
N GLU A 317 -18.42 -22.06 -9.26
CA GLU A 317 -19.09 -22.79 -8.16
C GLU A 317 -18.85 -24.32 -8.22
N ASP A 318 -18.69 -24.87 -9.43
CA ASP A 318 -18.40 -26.29 -9.66
C ASP A 318 -16.89 -26.63 -9.67
N GLY A 319 -15.99 -25.63 -9.52
CA GLY A 319 -14.55 -25.77 -9.53
C GLY A 319 -13.93 -26.17 -10.88
N ASN A 320 -14.72 -26.28 -11.96
CA ASN A 320 -14.21 -26.68 -13.27
C ASN A 320 -13.44 -25.55 -14.01
N VAL A 321 -13.76 -24.30 -13.70
CA VAL A 321 -13.07 -23.14 -14.23
C VAL A 321 -12.43 -22.39 -13.08
N PHE A 322 -11.16 -22.10 -13.19
CA PHE A 322 -10.48 -21.22 -12.26
C PHE A 322 -9.52 -20.27 -12.97
N ALA A 323 -9.37 -19.08 -12.43
CA ALA A 323 -8.41 -18.08 -12.89
C ALA A 323 -7.42 -17.79 -11.78
N PHE A 324 -6.16 -17.57 -12.12
CA PHE A 324 -5.09 -17.32 -11.16
C PHE A 324 -4.04 -16.36 -11.75
N VAL A 325 -3.36 -15.66 -10.85
CA VAL A 325 -2.30 -14.71 -11.21
C VAL A 325 -0.95 -15.28 -10.78
N ASN A 326 0.00 -15.29 -11.70
CA ASN A 326 1.40 -15.56 -11.40
C ASN A 326 2.29 -14.48 -12.02
N GLN A 327 3.06 -13.78 -11.20
CA GLN A 327 3.98 -12.71 -11.62
C GLN A 327 3.33 -11.70 -12.60
N ASN A 328 2.15 -11.15 -12.21
CA ASN A 328 1.35 -10.23 -13.04
C ASN A 328 0.99 -10.78 -14.43
N LYS A 329 0.85 -12.10 -14.54
CA LYS A 329 0.18 -12.78 -15.66
C LYS A 329 -1.07 -13.45 -15.14
N LEU A 330 -2.21 -13.16 -15.77
CA LEU A 330 -3.49 -13.79 -15.46
C LEU A 330 -3.77 -14.92 -16.45
N PHE A 331 -4.06 -16.08 -15.90
CA PHE A 331 -4.48 -17.26 -16.64
C PHE A 331 -5.87 -17.69 -16.21
N SER A 332 -6.60 -18.33 -17.12
CA SER A 332 -7.81 -19.10 -16.84
C SER A 332 -7.65 -20.52 -17.32
N TYR A 333 -8.02 -21.48 -16.48
CA TYR A 333 -7.98 -22.89 -16.82
C TYR A 333 -9.36 -23.52 -16.73
N ASN A 334 -9.78 -24.19 -17.80
CA ASN A 334 -10.98 -24.99 -17.85
C ASN A 334 -10.58 -26.46 -17.79
N ILE A 335 -10.82 -27.13 -16.64
CA ILE A 335 -10.44 -28.52 -16.38
C ILE A 335 -11.16 -29.47 -17.31
N SER A 336 -12.48 -29.29 -17.49
CA SER A 336 -13.33 -30.17 -18.31
C SER A 336 -12.90 -30.18 -19.77
N GLU A 337 -12.48 -29.06 -20.30
CA GLU A 337 -12.05 -28.89 -21.69
C GLU A 337 -10.54 -28.99 -21.88
N ASN A 338 -9.78 -29.08 -20.80
CA ASN A 338 -8.32 -29.04 -20.79
C ASN A 338 -7.74 -27.86 -21.57
N LYS A 339 -8.28 -26.66 -21.29
CA LYS A 339 -7.90 -25.42 -21.97
C LYS A 339 -7.28 -24.45 -20.99
N LEU A 340 -6.13 -23.89 -21.33
CA LEU A 340 -5.48 -22.77 -20.63
C LEU A 340 -5.55 -21.53 -21.52
N ALA A 341 -6.13 -20.45 -21.03
CA ALA A 341 -6.15 -19.15 -21.68
C ALA A 341 -5.26 -18.16 -20.90
N LYS A 342 -4.34 -17.48 -21.62
CA LYS A 342 -3.60 -16.33 -21.07
C LYS A 342 -4.46 -15.08 -21.23
N LEU A 343 -5.07 -14.61 -20.14
CA LEU A 343 -6.07 -13.53 -20.21
C LEU A 343 -5.41 -12.14 -20.26
N PHE A 344 -4.42 -11.89 -19.41
CA PHE A 344 -3.83 -10.56 -19.33
C PHE A 344 -2.36 -10.61 -18.86
N THR A 345 -1.57 -9.73 -19.46
CA THR A 345 -0.24 -9.34 -19.00
C THR A 345 0.23 -8.11 -19.78
N PHE A 346 1.04 -7.26 -19.17
CA PHE A 346 1.73 -6.18 -19.90
C PHE A 346 2.99 -6.66 -20.60
N TYR A 347 3.57 -7.78 -20.22
CA TYR A 347 4.80 -8.34 -20.81
C TYR A 347 4.58 -9.73 -21.37
N ASP A 348 5.20 -10.01 -22.50
CA ASP A 348 5.19 -11.31 -23.19
C ASP A 348 6.50 -11.46 -23.97
N SER A 349 6.65 -12.53 -24.76
CA SER A 349 7.87 -12.75 -25.58
C SER A 349 8.18 -11.61 -26.55
N ASP A 350 7.18 -10.90 -27.05
CA ASP A 350 7.32 -9.81 -28.01
C ASP A 350 7.42 -8.41 -27.37
N ASN A 351 7.11 -8.33 -26.07
CA ASN A 351 7.08 -7.11 -25.28
C ASN A 351 7.76 -7.37 -23.93
N PHE A 352 9.09 -7.52 -23.95
CA PHE A 352 9.91 -7.87 -22.79
C PHE A 352 11.04 -6.85 -22.63
N ASP A 353 10.69 -5.66 -22.16
CA ASP A 353 11.63 -4.60 -21.85
C ASP A 353 11.21 -3.87 -20.55
N LYS A 354 12.05 -2.95 -20.07
CA LYS A 354 11.82 -2.25 -18.80
C LYS A 354 10.46 -1.56 -18.69
N ARG A 355 9.90 -1.06 -19.81
CA ARG A 355 8.58 -0.42 -19.84
C ARG A 355 7.46 -1.38 -19.46
N THR A 356 7.49 -2.59 -20.00
CA THR A 356 6.46 -3.60 -19.81
C THR A 356 6.66 -4.43 -18.55
N LEU A 357 7.90 -4.50 -18.05
CA LEU A 357 8.29 -5.21 -16.82
C LEU A 357 8.11 -4.38 -15.54
N ASN A 358 7.59 -3.16 -15.63
CA ASN A 358 7.25 -2.38 -14.45
C ASN A 358 6.13 -3.05 -13.65
N MET A 359 6.41 -3.37 -12.38
CA MET A 359 5.52 -4.12 -11.49
C MET A 359 4.61 -3.21 -10.64
N SER A 360 4.51 -1.91 -10.97
CA SER A 360 3.66 -0.94 -10.27
C SER A 360 2.17 -1.08 -10.63
N HIS A 361 1.71 -2.30 -10.87
CA HIS A 361 0.31 -2.66 -11.11
C HIS A 361 0.00 -4.02 -10.50
N LYS A 362 -1.28 -4.28 -10.28
CA LYS A 362 -1.81 -5.54 -9.77
C LYS A 362 -2.94 -6.04 -10.65
N ILE A 363 -3.21 -7.33 -10.57
CA ILE A 363 -4.35 -7.98 -11.19
C ILE A 363 -5.14 -8.68 -10.09
N LYS A 364 -6.45 -8.44 -10.01
CA LYS A 364 -7.37 -9.09 -9.07
C LYS A 364 -8.44 -9.84 -9.85
N THR A 365 -8.64 -11.10 -9.50
CA THR A 365 -9.73 -11.91 -10.04
C THR A 365 -11.00 -11.65 -9.24
N LEU A 366 -12.10 -11.29 -9.90
CA LEU A 366 -13.34 -10.94 -9.22
C LEU A 366 -14.36 -12.09 -9.25
N ARG A 367 -14.49 -12.78 -10.38
CA ARG A 367 -15.47 -13.86 -10.56
C ARG A 367 -15.08 -14.75 -11.73
N ALA A 368 -15.26 -16.05 -11.57
CA ALA A 368 -15.26 -17.02 -12.66
C ALA A 368 -16.60 -17.77 -12.69
N ASP A 369 -17.10 -18.18 -13.86
CA ASP A 369 -18.33 -18.92 -14.01
C ASP A 369 -18.13 -20.24 -14.78
N GLU A 370 -19.15 -21.11 -14.75
CA GLU A 370 -19.12 -22.43 -15.36
C GLU A 370 -19.10 -22.37 -16.91
N ALA A 371 -19.48 -21.23 -17.50
CA ALA A 371 -19.39 -21.00 -18.94
C ALA A 371 -17.96 -20.63 -19.41
N GLY A 372 -17.03 -20.47 -18.46
CA GLY A 372 -15.66 -20.11 -18.71
C GLY A 372 -15.42 -18.61 -18.81
N SER A 373 -16.39 -17.78 -18.39
CA SER A 373 -16.19 -16.34 -18.31
C SER A 373 -15.43 -15.99 -17.04
N VAL A 374 -14.51 -15.01 -17.14
CA VAL A 374 -13.71 -14.52 -16.02
C VAL A 374 -13.76 -12.99 -15.99
N TRP A 375 -14.18 -12.45 -14.87
CA TRP A 375 -14.10 -11.01 -14.60
C TRP A 375 -12.87 -10.71 -13.77
N PHE A 376 -12.11 -9.69 -14.18
CA PHE A 376 -10.88 -9.31 -13.49
C PHE A 376 -10.63 -7.81 -13.59
N LEU A 377 -9.86 -7.33 -12.63
CA LEU A 377 -9.45 -5.94 -12.49
C LEU A 377 -7.94 -5.83 -12.69
N VAL A 378 -7.51 -4.85 -13.48
CA VAL A 378 -6.11 -4.44 -13.59
C VAL A 378 -6.02 -3.03 -13.05
N TYR A 379 -5.17 -2.78 -12.05
CA TYR A 379 -5.09 -1.48 -11.38
C TYR A 379 -3.66 -1.10 -11.02
N GLY A 380 -3.42 0.20 -10.89
CA GLY A 380 -2.11 0.79 -10.71
C GLY A 380 -1.63 1.50 -11.96
N TYR A 381 -0.35 1.41 -12.27
CA TYR A 381 0.26 2.05 -13.44
C TYR A 381 0.06 1.19 -14.70
N MET A 382 -0.42 1.81 -15.79
CA MET A 382 -0.68 1.13 -17.07
C MET A 382 0.56 1.17 -17.96
N ASN A 383 1.25 0.04 -18.08
CA ASN A 383 2.55 -0.06 -18.74
C ASN A 383 2.49 0.13 -20.26
N ARG A 384 1.39 -0.19 -20.90
CA ARG A 384 1.18 -0.08 -22.36
C ARG A 384 -0.31 -0.12 -22.71
N GLY A 385 -0.64 0.05 -23.99
CA GLY A 385 -2.01 0.03 -24.51
C GLY A 385 -2.68 1.40 -24.42
N THR A 386 -4.01 1.41 -24.48
CA THR A 386 -4.83 2.63 -24.57
C THR A 386 -4.55 3.64 -23.43
N TYR A 387 -4.25 3.15 -22.25
CA TYR A 387 -4.04 3.95 -21.03
C TYR A 387 -2.58 4.05 -20.60
N GLU A 388 -1.64 3.78 -21.52
CA GLU A 388 -0.20 3.85 -21.21
C GLU A 388 0.19 5.14 -20.50
N GLY A 389 0.90 4.99 -19.37
CA GLY A 389 1.35 6.12 -18.55
C GLY A 389 0.28 6.74 -17.65
N LYS A 390 -0.93 6.17 -17.61
CA LYS A 390 -1.96 6.55 -16.64
C LYS A 390 -1.94 5.64 -15.42
N VAL A 391 -2.46 6.15 -14.32
CA VAL A 391 -2.80 5.38 -13.10
C VAL A 391 -4.31 5.26 -13.02
N GLY A 392 -4.79 4.11 -12.62
CA GLY A 392 -6.22 3.87 -12.46
C GLY A 392 -6.54 2.38 -12.35
N MET A 393 -7.77 2.02 -12.63
CA MET A 393 -8.24 0.64 -12.67
C MET A 393 -9.07 0.37 -13.90
N THR A 394 -8.84 -0.78 -14.53
CA THR A 394 -9.59 -1.26 -15.71
C THR A 394 -10.31 -2.55 -15.37
N LEU A 395 -11.61 -2.60 -15.59
CA LEU A 395 -12.42 -3.80 -15.44
C LEU A 395 -12.58 -4.50 -16.78
N TYR A 396 -12.26 -5.79 -16.80
CA TYR A 396 -12.36 -6.65 -17.98
C TYR A 396 -13.27 -7.85 -17.75
N GLU A 397 -13.91 -8.31 -18.84
CA GLU A 397 -14.57 -9.60 -18.90
C GLU A 397 -13.94 -10.46 -20.00
N TYR A 398 -13.43 -11.62 -19.64
CA TYR A 398 -13.10 -12.67 -20.58
C TYR A 398 -14.33 -13.52 -20.87
N ASN A 399 -14.66 -13.73 -22.14
CA ASN A 399 -15.71 -14.63 -22.58
C ASN A 399 -15.11 -15.94 -23.11
N GLY A 400 -15.25 -17.02 -22.34
CA GLY A 400 -14.69 -18.32 -22.67
C GLY A 400 -15.26 -18.97 -23.93
N LEU A 401 -16.49 -18.61 -24.32
CA LEU A 401 -17.13 -19.16 -25.53
C LEU A 401 -16.59 -18.54 -26.82
N THR A 402 -16.35 -17.23 -26.82
CA THR A 402 -15.84 -16.50 -28.00
C THR A 402 -14.32 -16.34 -27.97
N ASN A 403 -13.67 -16.63 -26.87
CA ASN A 403 -12.25 -16.40 -26.59
C ASN A 403 -11.85 -14.93 -26.84
N THR A 404 -12.66 -14.01 -26.30
CA THR A 404 -12.44 -12.57 -26.40
C THR A 404 -12.42 -11.92 -25.04
N ILE A 405 -11.70 -10.80 -24.93
CA ILE A 405 -11.64 -9.97 -23.72
C ILE A 405 -12.31 -8.64 -24.04
N ASP A 406 -13.30 -8.31 -23.24
CA ASP A 406 -14.04 -7.05 -23.31
C ASP A 406 -13.60 -6.12 -22.19
N GLU A 407 -13.06 -4.95 -22.55
CA GLU A 407 -12.87 -3.86 -21.62
C GLU A 407 -14.24 -3.24 -21.28
N LYS A 408 -14.58 -3.18 -20.00
CA LYS A 408 -15.88 -2.65 -19.56
C LYS A 408 -15.81 -1.18 -19.17
N LEU A 409 -14.80 -0.81 -18.38
CA LEU A 409 -14.58 0.58 -17.94
C LEU A 409 -13.12 0.80 -17.56
N PHE A 410 -12.68 2.05 -17.60
CA PHE A 410 -11.46 2.54 -16.98
C PHE A 410 -11.78 3.70 -16.05
N ILE A 411 -11.31 3.64 -14.81
CA ILE A 411 -11.42 4.74 -13.84
C ILE A 411 -10.01 5.27 -13.60
N SER A 412 -9.78 6.52 -14.03
CA SER A 412 -8.49 7.18 -13.83
C SER A 412 -8.35 7.75 -12.42
N SER A 413 -7.14 7.74 -11.89
CA SER A 413 -6.76 8.31 -10.59
C SER A 413 -5.49 9.12 -10.72
N ASN A 414 -5.43 10.29 -10.08
CA ASN A 414 -4.20 11.11 -9.98
C ASN A 414 -3.33 10.72 -8.78
N LYS A 415 -3.73 9.74 -7.99
CA LYS A 415 -2.99 9.23 -6.84
C LYS A 415 -1.89 8.26 -7.28
N SER A 416 -0.93 7.99 -6.38
CA SER A 416 0.11 7.00 -6.66
C SER A 416 -0.47 5.61 -6.90
N PRO A 417 0.20 4.73 -7.67
CA PRO A 417 -0.24 3.35 -7.87
C PRO A 417 -0.45 2.59 -6.55
N GLU A 418 0.42 2.83 -5.56
CA GLU A 418 0.34 2.21 -4.24
C GLU A 418 -0.92 2.63 -3.46
N MET A 419 -1.37 3.87 -3.60
CA MET A 419 -2.63 4.33 -2.98
C MET A 419 -3.84 3.63 -3.58
N VAL A 420 -3.90 3.56 -4.91
CA VAL A 420 -4.97 2.83 -5.62
C VAL A 420 -4.99 1.36 -5.22
N GLU A 421 -3.81 0.75 -5.02
CA GLU A 421 -3.69 -0.62 -4.51
C GLU A 421 -4.32 -0.76 -3.12
N LYS A 422 -3.98 0.11 -2.17
CA LYS A 422 -4.51 0.03 -0.80
C LYS A 422 -6.02 0.20 -0.73
N ASP A 423 -6.58 1.11 -1.50
CA ASP A 423 -8.03 1.32 -1.56
C ASP A 423 -8.76 0.09 -2.11
N LEU A 424 -8.28 -0.49 -3.22
CA LEU A 424 -8.91 -1.65 -3.86
C LEU A 424 -8.67 -2.97 -3.10
N ASP A 425 -7.60 -3.06 -2.31
CA ASP A 425 -7.39 -4.18 -1.38
C ASP A 425 -8.46 -4.20 -0.28
N GLU A 426 -8.94 -3.02 0.18
CA GLU A 426 -10.04 -2.92 1.16
C GLU A 426 -11.37 -3.37 0.57
N LEU A 427 -11.73 -2.90 -0.64
CA LEU A 427 -12.94 -3.33 -1.32
C LEU A 427 -12.80 -3.24 -2.85
N ALA A 428 -12.90 -4.37 -3.52
CA ALA A 428 -13.18 -4.52 -4.95
C ALA A 428 -13.98 -5.81 -5.15
N TYR A 429 -15.27 -5.68 -5.39
CA TYR A 429 -16.22 -6.81 -5.44
C TYR A 429 -17.22 -6.64 -6.60
N LEU A 430 -17.43 -7.69 -7.38
CA LEU A 430 -18.41 -7.73 -8.49
C LEU A 430 -19.48 -8.77 -8.18
N ASN A 431 -20.72 -8.34 -8.05
CA ASN A 431 -21.84 -9.23 -7.78
C ASN A 431 -22.38 -9.94 -9.04
N LYS A 432 -23.35 -10.84 -8.85
CA LYS A 432 -23.99 -11.60 -9.97
C LYS A 432 -24.86 -10.71 -10.89
N ASN A 433 -25.22 -9.50 -10.45
CA ASN A 433 -26.02 -8.54 -11.22
C ASN A 433 -25.16 -7.57 -12.04
N ASN A 434 -23.85 -7.82 -12.15
CA ASN A 434 -22.86 -6.96 -12.78
C ASN A 434 -22.77 -5.56 -12.14
N THR A 435 -23.03 -5.45 -10.83
CA THR A 435 -22.73 -4.24 -10.05
C THR A 435 -21.36 -4.40 -9.41
N PHE A 436 -20.45 -3.50 -9.74
CA PHE A 436 -19.09 -3.44 -9.21
C PHE A 436 -19.01 -2.47 -8.06
N PHE A 437 -18.59 -2.96 -6.88
CA PHE A 437 -18.38 -2.19 -5.66
C PHE A 437 -16.90 -2.04 -5.42
N PHE A 438 -16.46 -0.83 -5.10
CA PHE A 438 -15.04 -0.57 -4.87
C PHE A 438 -14.84 0.64 -3.95
N MET A 439 -13.67 0.69 -3.31
CA MET A 439 -13.24 1.82 -2.50
C MET A 439 -12.24 2.67 -3.27
N ILE A 440 -12.39 3.98 -3.20
CA ILE A 440 -11.40 4.99 -3.60
C ILE A 440 -11.47 6.15 -2.60
N ASP A 441 -10.34 6.63 -2.14
CA ASP A 441 -10.23 7.76 -1.21
C ASP A 441 -11.16 7.60 0.01
N ARG A 442 -11.21 6.39 0.59
CA ARG A 442 -12.06 6.04 1.74
C ARG A 442 -13.56 6.26 1.52
N SER A 443 -13.96 6.30 0.29
CA SER A 443 -15.36 6.36 -0.15
C SER A 443 -15.71 5.13 -0.96
N ILE A 444 -16.90 4.57 -0.74
CA ILE A 444 -17.36 3.38 -1.42
C ILE A 444 -18.35 3.76 -2.51
N TYR A 445 -18.08 3.27 -3.69
CA TYR A 445 -18.85 3.46 -4.90
C TYR A 445 -19.41 2.14 -5.41
N SER A 446 -20.53 2.22 -6.12
CA SER A 446 -21.03 1.15 -6.97
C SER A 446 -21.20 1.63 -8.41
N ILE A 447 -20.94 0.76 -9.37
CA ILE A 447 -21.21 1.00 -10.79
C ILE A 447 -21.93 -0.23 -11.32
N ASN A 448 -23.12 -0.04 -11.85
CA ASN A 448 -23.77 -1.07 -12.65
C ASN A 448 -23.14 -1.09 -14.06
N ILE A 449 -22.48 -2.18 -14.41
CA ILE A 449 -21.66 -2.27 -15.64
C ILE A 449 -22.53 -2.24 -16.91
N ASP A 450 -23.77 -2.70 -16.85
CA ASP A 450 -24.67 -2.76 -18.01
C ASP A 450 -25.28 -1.39 -18.32
N THR A 451 -25.56 -0.59 -17.29
CA THR A 451 -26.20 0.75 -17.44
C THR A 451 -25.22 1.90 -17.28
N MET A 452 -24.02 1.65 -16.73
CA MET A 452 -23.01 2.64 -16.35
C MET A 452 -23.52 3.65 -15.31
N GLU A 453 -24.58 3.32 -14.57
CA GLU A 453 -25.06 4.12 -13.46
C GLU A 453 -24.11 3.97 -12.27
N THR A 454 -23.61 5.10 -11.78
CA THR A 454 -22.66 5.17 -10.66
C THR A 454 -23.37 5.77 -9.44
N GLU A 455 -23.21 5.12 -8.29
CA GLU A 455 -23.73 5.59 -7.01
C GLU A 455 -22.59 5.65 -5.99
N GLU A 456 -22.55 6.72 -5.20
CA GLU A 456 -21.73 6.82 -4.02
C GLU A 456 -22.53 6.30 -2.82
N ILE A 457 -22.10 5.18 -2.24
CA ILE A 457 -22.81 4.51 -1.15
C ILE A 457 -22.51 5.19 0.18
N VAL A 458 -21.24 5.45 0.45
CA VAL A 458 -20.77 6.12 1.67
C VAL A 458 -19.40 6.76 1.43
N ARG A 459 -19.19 7.91 2.06
CA ARG A 459 -17.95 8.68 1.95
C ARG A 459 -17.28 8.91 3.31
N ASP A 460 -16.02 9.34 3.27
CA ASP A 460 -15.25 9.81 4.42
C ASP A 460 -15.17 8.77 5.56
N LEU A 461 -14.98 7.51 5.22
CA LEU A 461 -14.87 6.42 6.18
C LEU A 461 -13.57 6.51 6.98
N GLU A 462 -13.68 6.52 8.31
CA GLU A 462 -12.54 6.40 9.23
C GLU A 462 -12.35 4.95 9.69
N GLU A 463 -11.17 4.68 10.25
CA GLU A 463 -10.93 3.40 10.93
C GLU A 463 -11.97 3.19 12.02
N ASN A 464 -12.46 1.95 12.13
CA ASN A 464 -13.50 1.55 13.07
C ASN A 464 -14.90 2.13 12.80
N MET A 465 -15.13 2.86 11.71
CA MET A 465 -16.47 3.22 11.24
C MET A 465 -17.09 2.17 10.33
N TYR A 466 -16.28 1.34 9.71
CA TYR A 466 -16.72 0.34 8.73
C TYR A 466 -15.92 -0.96 8.86
N SER A 467 -16.45 -2.00 8.26
CA SER A 467 -15.74 -3.25 8.03
C SER A 467 -16.29 -3.93 6.78
N VAL A 468 -15.44 -4.71 6.10
CA VAL A 468 -15.79 -5.52 4.93
C VAL A 468 -15.52 -6.96 5.27
N SER A 469 -16.41 -7.89 4.83
CA SER A 469 -16.20 -9.31 5.03
C SER A 469 -15.03 -9.85 4.21
N ARG A 470 -14.54 -11.03 4.57
CA ARG A 470 -13.38 -11.64 3.90
C ARG A 470 -13.61 -11.88 2.40
N SER A 471 -14.82 -12.28 2.01
CA SER A 471 -15.20 -12.46 0.59
C SER A 471 -15.44 -11.14 -0.15
N GLY A 472 -15.54 -10.03 0.58
CA GLY A 472 -15.98 -8.74 0.06
C GLY A 472 -17.50 -8.63 -0.17
N SER A 473 -18.29 -9.65 0.18
CA SER A 473 -19.74 -9.71 -0.11
C SER A 473 -20.60 -8.96 0.88
N MET A 474 -20.08 -8.65 2.07
CA MET A 474 -20.76 -7.92 3.13
C MET A 474 -20.00 -6.66 3.52
N LEU A 475 -20.74 -5.58 3.68
CA LEU A 475 -20.23 -4.28 4.12
C LEU A 475 -21.05 -3.81 5.31
N VAL A 476 -20.40 -3.29 6.34
CA VAL A 476 -21.03 -2.59 7.45
C VAL A 476 -20.39 -1.23 7.64
N TRP A 477 -21.20 -0.21 7.93
CA TRP A 477 -20.72 1.12 8.31
C TRP A 477 -21.63 1.78 9.33
N GLN A 478 -21.09 2.75 10.06
CA GLN A 478 -21.86 3.58 10.99
C GLN A 478 -22.65 4.65 10.24
N ASP A 479 -23.93 4.80 10.61
CA ASP A 479 -24.76 5.90 10.14
C ASP A 479 -24.50 7.13 11.04
N GLY A 480 -23.56 7.96 10.63
CA GLY A 480 -23.17 9.18 11.38
C GLY A 480 -21.74 9.60 11.10
N LYS A 481 -21.40 10.82 11.51
CA LYS A 481 -20.07 11.43 11.26
C LYS A 481 -19.06 11.21 12.38
N ASN A 482 -19.43 10.60 13.50
CA ASN A 482 -18.58 10.45 14.65
C ASN A 482 -18.52 8.97 15.07
N VAL A 483 -17.33 8.41 15.04
CA VAL A 483 -17.02 7.00 15.36
C VAL A 483 -17.59 6.54 16.72
N ASP A 484 -17.63 7.43 17.71
CA ASP A 484 -17.96 7.08 19.09
C ASP A 484 -19.38 7.50 19.52
N SER A 485 -20.25 7.87 18.58
CA SER A 485 -21.60 8.35 18.89
C SER A 485 -22.72 7.84 17.96
N SER A 486 -22.45 6.77 17.19
CA SER A 486 -23.47 6.21 16.31
C SER A 486 -24.51 5.40 17.08
N GLU A 487 -25.79 5.57 16.70
CA GLU A 487 -26.94 4.83 17.24
C GLU A 487 -27.39 3.70 16.30
N SER A 488 -26.82 3.63 15.09
CA SER A 488 -27.18 2.64 14.09
C SER A 488 -25.99 2.21 13.23
N LEU A 489 -26.05 0.98 12.75
CA LEU A 489 -25.18 0.42 11.73
C LEU A 489 -26.00 0.15 10.47
N MET A 490 -25.47 0.52 9.34
CA MET A 490 -25.95 0.11 8.03
C MET A 490 -25.18 -1.16 7.63
N VAL A 491 -25.89 -2.22 7.27
CA VAL A 491 -25.31 -3.49 6.82
C VAL A 491 -25.82 -3.76 5.42
N MET A 492 -24.93 -3.84 4.46
CA MET A 492 -25.26 -4.10 3.06
C MET A 492 -24.73 -5.48 2.63
N ASN A 493 -25.60 -6.29 2.09
CA ASN A 493 -25.21 -7.48 1.35
C ASN A 493 -25.01 -7.08 -0.12
N LEU A 494 -23.78 -7.10 -0.59
CA LEU A 494 -23.39 -6.61 -1.92
C LEU A 494 -23.90 -7.54 -3.03
N ASN A 495 -24.20 -8.83 -2.73
CA ASN A 495 -24.80 -9.75 -3.69
C ASN A 495 -26.25 -9.39 -4.03
N THR A 496 -27.02 -9.04 -2.99
CA THR A 496 -28.45 -8.74 -3.12
C THR A 496 -28.72 -7.24 -3.22
N GLU A 497 -27.73 -6.42 -2.96
CA GLU A 497 -27.80 -4.95 -2.89
C GLU A 497 -28.77 -4.45 -1.81
N GLN A 498 -29.12 -5.33 -0.87
CA GLN A 498 -30.02 -4.99 0.22
C GLN A 498 -29.27 -4.37 1.40
N ILE A 499 -29.81 -3.27 1.88
CA ILE A 499 -29.31 -2.58 3.07
C ILE A 499 -30.28 -2.86 4.22
N SER A 500 -29.74 -3.31 5.33
CA SER A 500 -30.45 -3.47 6.60
C SER A 500 -29.85 -2.55 7.67
N THR A 501 -30.64 -2.21 8.68
CA THR A 501 -30.19 -1.32 9.76
C THR A 501 -30.21 -2.05 11.08
N ILE A 502 -29.11 -2.02 11.82
CA ILE A 502 -29.04 -2.49 13.20
C ILE A 502 -29.05 -1.27 14.10
N ASN A 503 -30.11 -1.13 14.91
CA ASN A 503 -30.24 -0.02 15.84
C ASN A 503 -29.74 -0.41 17.23
N ALA A 504 -29.00 0.48 17.87
CA ALA A 504 -28.64 0.37 19.27
C ALA A 504 -29.90 0.45 20.17
N PRO A 505 -29.94 -0.23 21.29
CA PRO A 505 -30.97 -0.01 22.30
C PRO A 505 -31.02 1.45 22.76
N LYS A 506 -32.20 1.90 23.21
CA LYS A 506 -32.36 3.27 23.68
C LYS A 506 -31.39 3.62 24.81
N GLY A 507 -30.57 4.63 24.59
CA GLY A 507 -29.56 5.07 25.57
C GLY A 507 -28.21 4.44 25.36
N GLU A 508 -27.99 3.76 24.22
CA GLU A 508 -26.73 3.11 23.87
C GLU A 508 -26.21 3.61 22.53
N TYR A 509 -24.93 3.37 22.32
CA TYR A 509 -24.23 3.51 21.03
C TYR A 509 -23.80 2.14 20.52
N ILE A 510 -23.55 2.06 19.22
CA ILE A 510 -23.17 0.85 18.51
C ILE A 510 -21.94 1.08 17.62
N LYS A 511 -21.05 0.10 17.55
CA LYS A 511 -19.81 0.19 16.76
C LYS A 511 -19.56 -1.10 16.01
N PRO A 512 -19.24 -1.09 14.70
CA PRO A 512 -18.77 -2.26 13.99
C PRO A 512 -17.34 -2.56 14.43
N LEU A 513 -16.96 -3.82 14.48
CA LEU A 513 -15.62 -4.21 14.93
C LEU A 513 -14.86 -4.99 13.85
N ALA A 514 -15.44 -6.06 13.35
CA ALA A 514 -14.81 -6.89 12.33
C ALA A 514 -15.85 -7.83 11.68
N PHE A 515 -15.46 -8.51 10.61
CA PHE A 515 -16.13 -9.72 10.14
C PHE A 515 -15.21 -10.93 10.38
N MET A 516 -15.76 -11.97 10.98
CA MET A 516 -15.13 -13.27 11.08
C MET A 516 -15.73 -14.18 9.99
N ASN A 517 -15.02 -14.30 8.86
CA ASN A 517 -15.59 -14.74 7.58
C ASN A 517 -16.72 -13.78 7.15
N GLU A 518 -17.97 -14.26 7.09
CA GLU A 518 -19.17 -13.47 6.76
C GLU A 518 -19.97 -13.04 8.00
N ASP A 519 -19.52 -13.42 9.21
CA ASP A 519 -20.20 -13.12 10.46
C ASP A 519 -19.78 -11.76 11.02
N LEU A 520 -20.73 -10.84 11.12
CA LEU A 520 -20.49 -9.48 11.63
C LEU A 520 -20.32 -9.46 13.14
N ILE A 521 -19.24 -8.88 13.64
CA ILE A 521 -18.98 -8.59 15.05
C ILE A 521 -19.19 -7.10 15.30
N TYR A 522 -20.05 -6.77 16.27
CA TYR A 522 -20.29 -5.39 16.67
C TYR A 522 -20.47 -5.27 18.18
N GLY A 523 -20.17 -4.09 18.70
CA GLY A 523 -20.22 -3.81 20.14
C GLY A 523 -21.27 -2.77 20.51
N LEU A 524 -21.80 -2.90 21.73
CA LEU A 524 -22.76 -1.99 22.35
C LEU A 524 -22.15 -1.31 23.57
N CYS A 525 -22.34 0.01 23.65
CA CYS A 525 -21.85 0.84 24.75
C CYS A 525 -22.98 1.72 25.32
N VAL A 526 -23.09 1.80 26.63
CA VAL A 526 -24.04 2.71 27.27
C VAL A 526 -23.53 4.16 27.10
N LYS A 527 -24.39 5.09 26.66
CA LYS A 527 -24.00 6.50 26.39
C LYS A 527 -23.33 7.20 27.55
N THR A 528 -23.77 6.91 28.78
CA THR A 528 -23.18 7.48 29.99
C THR A 528 -21.83 6.88 30.37
N ASP A 529 -21.44 5.80 29.75
CA ASP A 529 -20.19 5.11 30.01
C ASP A 529 -19.08 5.54 29.05
N VAL A 530 -19.44 6.19 27.92
CA VAL A 530 -18.46 6.82 27.03
C VAL A 530 -17.79 7.95 27.79
N LEU A 531 -16.48 7.90 27.86
CA LEU A 531 -15.66 8.88 28.56
C LEU A 531 -14.82 9.65 27.54
N THR A 532 -15.08 10.96 27.41
CA THR A 532 -14.10 11.84 26.80
C THR A 532 -13.33 12.52 27.93
N ASP A 533 -12.04 12.23 28.02
CA ASP A 533 -11.19 12.78 29.06
C ASP A 533 -10.82 14.25 28.79
N SER A 534 -10.09 14.87 29.70
CA SER A 534 -9.66 16.27 29.59
C SER A 534 -8.71 16.54 28.43
N THR A 535 -8.10 15.49 27.85
CA THR A 535 -7.26 15.61 26.66
C THR A 535 -8.07 15.73 25.37
N GLY A 536 -9.30 15.25 25.34
CA GLY A 536 -10.17 15.11 24.19
C GLY A 536 -10.29 13.66 23.69
N ARG A 537 -9.55 12.72 24.30
CA ARG A 537 -9.59 11.31 23.94
C ARG A 537 -10.88 10.66 24.41
N THR A 538 -11.49 9.89 23.51
CA THR A 538 -12.70 9.13 23.83
C THR A 538 -12.40 7.67 24.08
N ILE A 539 -12.82 7.14 25.23
CA ILE A 539 -12.87 5.72 25.55
C ILE A 539 -14.29 5.26 25.29
N PHE A 540 -14.43 4.26 24.43
CA PHE A 540 -15.71 3.65 24.06
C PHE A 540 -15.80 2.25 24.67
N PRO A 541 -16.28 2.10 25.94
CA PRO A 541 -16.25 0.86 26.66
C PRO A 541 -17.49 0.01 26.34
N MET A 542 -17.34 -0.95 25.44
CA MET A 542 -18.42 -1.88 25.07
C MET A 542 -18.64 -2.92 26.16
N TYR A 543 -19.83 -2.93 26.74
CA TYR A 543 -20.20 -3.92 27.75
C TYR A 543 -20.63 -5.25 27.15
N MET A 544 -20.98 -5.24 25.84
CA MET A 544 -21.49 -6.40 25.12
C MET A 544 -20.97 -6.41 23.68
N LEU A 545 -20.50 -7.57 23.21
CA LEU A 545 -20.28 -7.82 21.80
C LEU A 545 -21.31 -8.82 21.28
N LYS A 546 -21.76 -8.62 20.05
CA LYS A 546 -22.69 -9.50 19.34
C LYS A 546 -22.08 -9.98 18.04
N ILE A 547 -22.30 -11.23 17.71
CA ILE A 547 -21.92 -11.85 16.44
C ILE A 547 -23.19 -12.31 15.74
N GLN A 548 -23.41 -11.86 14.51
CA GLN A 548 -24.54 -12.25 13.69
C GLN A 548 -24.08 -12.65 12.28
N ASN A 549 -24.80 -13.62 11.69
CA ASN A 549 -24.53 -14.08 10.34
C ASN A 549 -25.04 -13.11 9.26
N GLU A 550 -24.76 -13.42 7.99
CA GLU A 550 -25.20 -12.65 6.83
C GLU A 550 -26.73 -12.46 6.73
N PHE A 551 -27.51 -13.34 7.35
CA PHE A 551 -28.99 -13.25 7.39
C PHE A 551 -29.52 -12.40 8.55
N GLY A 552 -28.65 -11.86 9.40
CA GLY A 552 -29.01 -11.06 10.57
C GLY A 552 -29.37 -11.91 11.80
N GLU A 553 -29.13 -13.22 11.79
CA GLU A 553 -29.38 -14.09 12.92
C GLU A 553 -28.26 -14.00 13.96
N LEU A 554 -28.63 -13.78 15.21
CA LEU A 554 -27.65 -13.68 16.30
C LEU A 554 -27.06 -15.07 16.61
N LEU A 555 -25.77 -15.21 16.38
CA LEU A 555 -25.01 -16.45 16.63
C LEU A 555 -24.47 -16.50 18.05
N LYS A 556 -23.92 -15.40 18.55
CA LYS A 556 -23.25 -15.35 19.85
C LYS A 556 -23.33 -13.97 20.48
N THR A 557 -23.36 -13.95 21.79
CA THR A 557 -23.20 -12.73 22.61
C THR A 557 -22.04 -12.95 23.57
N TYR A 558 -21.13 -11.99 23.65
CA TYR A 558 -20.09 -11.90 24.66
C TYR A 558 -20.46 -10.78 25.63
N GLU A 559 -20.53 -11.12 26.90
CA GLU A 559 -20.77 -10.16 28.00
C GLU A 559 -20.10 -10.71 29.25
N GLU A 560 -19.21 -9.93 29.87
CA GLU A 560 -18.58 -10.28 31.13
C GLU A 560 -18.74 -9.13 32.12
N LYS A 561 -19.39 -9.40 33.22
CA LYS A 561 -19.76 -8.38 34.21
C LYS A 561 -18.53 -7.71 34.82
N GLY A 562 -18.46 -6.39 34.68
CA GLY A 562 -17.36 -5.56 35.21
C GLY A 562 -16.19 -5.40 34.28
N PHE A 563 -16.22 -6.06 33.12
CA PHE A 563 -15.24 -5.90 32.05
C PHE A 563 -15.90 -5.23 30.83
N TYR A 564 -15.14 -4.42 30.15
CA TYR A 564 -15.58 -3.70 28.96
C TYR A 564 -14.53 -3.86 27.86
N VAL A 565 -14.99 -4.04 26.62
CA VAL A 565 -14.10 -4.13 25.45
C VAL A 565 -13.96 -2.76 24.83
N THR A 566 -12.73 -2.34 24.54
CA THR A 566 -12.43 -1.04 23.89
C THR A 566 -12.05 -1.19 22.43
N GLY A 567 -11.65 -2.36 22.00
CA GLY A 567 -11.30 -2.71 20.64
C GLY A 567 -11.05 -4.19 20.48
N VAL A 568 -10.95 -4.62 19.24
CA VAL A 568 -10.63 -6.01 18.89
C VAL A 568 -9.53 -6.06 17.84
N ASP A 569 -8.82 -7.18 17.80
CA ASP A 569 -7.90 -7.55 16.74
C ASP A 569 -8.24 -8.95 16.26
N LEU A 570 -8.45 -9.10 14.96
CA LEU A 570 -8.83 -10.38 14.35
C LEU A 570 -7.65 -10.90 13.52
N ASN A 571 -7.14 -12.05 13.92
CA ASN A 571 -6.14 -12.78 13.17
C ASN A 571 -6.73 -14.14 12.76
N GLU A 572 -7.06 -14.30 11.49
CA GLU A 572 -7.76 -15.44 10.91
C GLU A 572 -9.03 -15.79 11.72
N ASN A 573 -8.96 -16.84 12.55
CA ASN A 573 -10.06 -17.34 13.36
C ASN A 573 -9.93 -16.96 14.84
N LEU A 574 -8.95 -16.15 15.23
CA LEU A 574 -8.69 -15.70 16.59
C LEU A 574 -9.05 -14.23 16.76
N LEU A 575 -10.09 -13.97 17.54
CA LEU A 575 -10.47 -12.62 17.96
C LEU A 575 -9.82 -12.32 19.31
N LYS A 576 -8.93 -11.35 19.35
CA LYS A 576 -8.38 -10.78 20.56
C LYS A 576 -9.21 -9.57 20.96
N MET A 577 -9.60 -9.45 22.22
CA MET A 577 -10.41 -8.36 22.78
C MET A 577 -9.60 -7.58 23.80
N TYR A 578 -9.38 -6.30 23.54
CA TYR A 578 -8.72 -5.37 24.47
C TYR A 578 -9.71 -4.93 25.52
N ARG A 579 -9.40 -5.13 26.81
CA ARG A 579 -10.35 -4.93 27.89
C ARG A 579 -9.93 -3.88 28.90
N VAL A 580 -10.94 -3.26 29.50
CA VAL A 580 -10.80 -2.32 30.63
C VAL A 580 -11.79 -2.65 31.72
N LYS A 581 -11.50 -2.22 32.95
CA LYS A 581 -12.41 -2.25 34.10
C LYS A 581 -12.82 -0.83 34.46
N LYS A 582 -14.09 -0.66 34.81
CA LYS A 582 -14.61 0.60 35.34
C LYS A 582 -14.09 0.80 36.77
N TYR A 583 -13.52 1.94 37.05
CA TYR A 583 -13.06 2.27 38.39
C TYR A 583 -14.25 2.54 39.33
N ASP A 584 -14.25 1.95 40.54
CA ASP A 584 -15.27 2.15 41.58
C ASP A 584 -14.96 3.41 42.39
N GLY A 585 -15.27 4.58 41.83
CA GLY A 585 -15.05 5.89 42.48
C GLY A 585 -16.07 6.94 42.03
N ASP A 586 -15.97 8.16 42.58
CA ASP A 586 -16.88 9.26 42.25
C ASP A 586 -16.65 9.83 40.83
N VAL A 587 -15.49 9.51 40.20
CA VAL A 587 -15.13 9.97 38.88
C VAL A 587 -15.13 8.77 37.92
N LEU A 588 -15.77 8.91 36.76
CA LEU A 588 -15.75 7.89 35.69
C LEU A 588 -14.31 7.72 35.19
N ARG A 589 -13.79 6.52 35.30
CA ARG A 589 -12.45 6.16 34.84
C ARG A 589 -12.41 4.68 34.48
N TYR A 590 -11.52 4.32 33.56
CA TYR A 590 -11.28 2.95 33.12
C TYR A 590 -9.81 2.60 33.29
N ASP A 591 -9.54 1.46 33.89
CA ASP A 591 -8.19 0.91 34.06
C ASP A 591 -8.01 -0.29 33.09
N VAL A 592 -6.87 -0.35 32.41
CA VAL A 592 -6.52 -1.47 31.52
C VAL A 592 -6.44 -2.77 32.34
N CYS A 593 -6.88 -3.87 31.76
CA CYS A 593 -6.83 -5.20 32.36
C CYS A 593 -6.43 -6.24 31.31
N ASP A 594 -6.32 -7.51 31.73
CA ASP A 594 -5.92 -8.59 30.82
C ASP A 594 -6.89 -8.72 29.64
N ASP A 595 -6.33 -8.92 28.45
CA ASP A 595 -7.06 -9.20 27.22
C ASP A 595 -7.82 -10.54 27.32
N ASP A 596 -8.85 -10.69 26.48
CA ASP A 596 -9.57 -11.95 26.33
C ASP A 596 -9.59 -12.40 24.87
N TYR A 597 -9.86 -13.69 24.64
CA TYR A 597 -9.74 -14.29 23.33
C TYR A 597 -10.96 -15.15 22.98
N MET A 598 -11.35 -15.12 21.73
CA MET A 598 -12.42 -15.95 21.19
C MET A 598 -11.95 -16.57 19.87
N THR A 599 -12.17 -17.88 19.70
CA THR A 599 -11.84 -18.60 18.48
C THR A 599 -13.10 -19.04 17.75
N ASN A 600 -13.04 -19.01 16.42
CA ASN A 600 -14.01 -19.68 15.55
C ASN A 600 -13.41 -21.00 15.07
N ASN A 601 -14.12 -22.09 15.33
CA ASN A 601 -13.71 -23.44 14.93
C ASN A 601 -14.39 -23.89 13.62
N GLN A 602 -15.16 -23.01 12.96
CA GLN A 602 -15.73 -23.36 11.66
C GLN A 602 -14.64 -23.23 10.59
N PRO A 603 -14.42 -24.25 9.75
CA PRO A 603 -13.54 -24.10 8.59
C PRO A 603 -14.14 -23.02 7.67
N GLY A 604 -13.27 -22.15 7.14
CA GLY A 604 -13.65 -21.26 6.06
C GLY A 604 -14.07 -22.06 4.81
N GLU A 605 -14.64 -21.40 3.82
CA GLU A 605 -14.93 -22.05 2.53
C GLU A 605 -13.62 -22.57 1.93
N GLU A 606 -13.54 -23.90 1.77
CA GLU A 606 -12.39 -24.52 1.13
C GLU A 606 -12.56 -24.43 -0.39
N ARG A 607 -11.56 -23.87 -1.06
CA ARG A 607 -11.47 -23.88 -2.54
C ARG A 607 -11.39 -25.32 -3.03
N GLN A 608 -12.01 -25.61 -4.16
CA GLN A 608 -12.00 -26.93 -4.78
C GLN A 608 -10.65 -27.20 -5.49
N ASN A 609 -10.05 -26.14 -6.05
CA ASN A 609 -8.70 -26.16 -6.58
C ASN A 609 -7.74 -25.59 -5.53
N VAL A 610 -6.76 -26.38 -5.09
CA VAL A 610 -6.00 -26.10 -3.88
C VAL A 610 -4.57 -25.71 -4.23
N VAL A 611 -4.13 -24.55 -3.73
CA VAL A 611 -2.73 -24.19 -3.74
C VAL A 611 -1.99 -25.07 -2.74
N GLN A 612 -0.89 -25.65 -3.14
CA GLN A 612 -0.08 -26.53 -2.29
C GLN A 612 1.42 -26.35 -2.58
N THR A 613 2.24 -26.64 -1.60
CA THR A 613 3.71 -26.69 -1.77
C THR A 613 4.15 -28.10 -2.16
N ALA A 614 5.24 -28.16 -2.90
CA ALA A 614 5.98 -29.38 -3.21
C ALA A 614 7.47 -29.06 -3.16
N VAL A 615 8.30 -30.10 -3.19
CA VAL A 615 9.75 -29.96 -3.26
C VAL A 615 10.20 -30.42 -4.64
N ASP A 616 11.03 -29.61 -5.31
CA ASP A 616 11.60 -29.96 -6.61
C ASP A 616 12.86 -30.84 -6.48
N ASP A 617 13.46 -31.20 -7.61
CA ASP A 617 14.65 -32.03 -7.65
C ASP A 617 15.92 -31.37 -7.04
N LEU A 618 15.88 -30.03 -6.86
CA LEU A 618 16.93 -29.22 -6.22
C LEU A 618 16.68 -29.02 -4.70
N TYR A 619 15.65 -29.69 -4.16
CA TYR A 619 15.20 -29.56 -2.76
C TYR A 619 14.64 -28.17 -2.39
N GLU A 620 14.25 -27.36 -3.40
CA GLU A 620 13.59 -26.09 -3.19
C GLU A 620 12.08 -26.26 -3.11
N THR A 621 11.45 -25.49 -2.24
CA THR A 621 9.99 -25.45 -2.13
C THR A 621 9.40 -24.68 -3.31
N ILE A 622 8.53 -25.34 -4.06
CA ILE A 622 7.77 -24.78 -5.18
C ILE A 622 6.27 -24.79 -4.88
N VAL A 623 5.54 -23.92 -5.55
CA VAL A 623 4.08 -23.79 -5.42
C VAL A 623 3.40 -24.44 -6.63
N ARG A 624 2.29 -25.14 -6.37
CA ARG A 624 1.45 -25.82 -7.37
C ARG A 624 -0.02 -25.56 -7.09
N ILE A 625 -0.84 -25.53 -8.12
CA ILE A 625 -2.30 -25.56 -8.00
C ILE A 625 -2.75 -26.99 -8.32
N LYS A 626 -3.30 -27.69 -7.34
CA LYS A 626 -3.91 -29.01 -7.54
C LYS A 626 -5.34 -28.85 -7.99
N PHE A 627 -5.68 -29.48 -9.11
CA PHE A 627 -7.04 -29.43 -9.68
C PHE A 627 -8.02 -30.32 -8.93
N LEU A 628 -9.28 -29.93 -8.99
CA LEU A 628 -10.41 -30.74 -8.50
C LEU A 628 -10.41 -32.17 -9.09
N HIS A 629 -10.06 -32.29 -10.38
CA HIS A 629 -10.02 -33.55 -11.12
C HIS A 629 -8.77 -33.65 -12.02
N ASP A 630 -8.29 -34.86 -12.23
CA ASP A 630 -7.22 -35.13 -13.19
C ASP A 630 -7.65 -34.79 -14.62
N THR A 631 -6.78 -34.14 -15.36
CA THR A 631 -7.00 -33.79 -16.76
C THR A 631 -6.50 -34.91 -17.68
N LYS A 632 -7.17 -35.10 -18.81
CA LYS A 632 -6.79 -36.10 -19.83
C LYS A 632 -6.58 -35.44 -21.18
N GLY A 633 -5.56 -35.93 -21.90
CA GLY A 633 -5.27 -35.48 -23.26
C GLY A 633 -4.31 -34.28 -23.29
N LYS A 634 -4.08 -33.78 -24.52
CA LYS A 634 -3.20 -32.64 -24.72
C LYS A 634 -3.91 -31.34 -24.32
N MET A 635 -3.28 -30.52 -23.51
CA MET A 635 -3.77 -29.18 -23.18
C MET A 635 -3.83 -28.28 -24.43
N ILE A 636 -4.88 -27.46 -24.49
CA ILE A 636 -5.08 -26.48 -25.57
C ILE A 636 -4.74 -25.09 -24.97
N LEU A 637 -3.77 -24.43 -25.58
CA LEU A 637 -3.40 -23.06 -25.23
C LEU A 637 -4.25 -22.08 -26.04
N LEU A 638 -4.82 -21.11 -25.40
CA LEU A 638 -5.64 -20.06 -25.99
C LEU A 638 -5.00 -18.69 -25.73
N THR A 639 -5.01 -17.86 -26.77
CA THR A 639 -4.65 -16.43 -26.66
C THR A 639 -5.88 -15.64 -27.08
N PRO A 640 -6.61 -15.05 -26.12
CA PRO A 640 -7.77 -14.22 -26.41
C PRO A 640 -7.39 -12.93 -27.15
N GLU A 641 -8.29 -12.41 -27.96
CA GLU A 641 -8.17 -11.10 -28.58
C GLU A 641 -9.04 -10.09 -27.83
N GLN A 642 -8.55 -8.86 -27.71
CA GLN A 642 -9.34 -7.78 -27.10
C GLN A 642 -10.35 -7.23 -28.10
N THR A 643 -11.54 -6.88 -27.61
CA THR A 643 -12.58 -6.23 -28.42
C THR A 643 -12.35 -4.71 -28.40
N ILE A 644 -12.30 -4.11 -29.60
CA ILE A 644 -12.26 -2.65 -29.74
C ILE A 644 -13.65 -2.08 -29.48
N TYR A 645 -13.73 -1.10 -28.61
CA TYR A 645 -14.94 -0.36 -28.31
C TYR A 645 -14.96 1.00 -29.02
N GLU A 646 -16.08 1.31 -29.63
CA GLU A 646 -16.39 2.68 -30.07
C GLU A 646 -17.04 3.42 -28.88
N GLY A 647 -16.33 4.35 -28.26
CA GLY A 647 -16.85 5.19 -27.17
C GLY A 647 -15.82 5.49 -26.07
N ASN A 648 -16.11 6.50 -25.27
CA ASN A 648 -15.30 6.83 -24.10
C ASN A 648 -15.80 6.02 -22.90
N LYS A 649 -14.95 5.15 -22.37
CA LYS A 649 -15.20 4.34 -21.17
C LYS A 649 -14.42 4.84 -19.95
N GLU A 650 -13.70 5.92 -20.13
CA GLU A 650 -12.95 6.55 -19.04
C GLU A 650 -13.90 7.36 -18.16
N LEU A 651 -13.91 7.03 -16.89
CA LEU A 651 -14.62 7.73 -15.83
C LEU A 651 -13.60 8.39 -14.91
N TYR A 652 -13.93 9.61 -14.46
CA TYR A 652 -13.20 10.30 -13.42
C TYR A 652 -14.18 10.62 -12.30
N LEU A 653 -13.93 10.10 -11.10
CA LEU A 653 -14.83 10.25 -9.96
C LEU A 653 -14.66 11.58 -9.23
N GLY A 654 -13.68 12.40 -9.64
CA GLY A 654 -13.33 13.65 -8.98
C GLY A 654 -12.38 13.43 -7.79
N ASP A 655 -11.80 14.52 -7.31
CA ASP A 655 -11.00 14.49 -6.08
C ASP A 655 -11.96 14.55 -4.89
N THR A 656 -11.99 13.48 -4.09
CA THR A 656 -12.74 13.44 -2.84
C THR A 656 -11.84 13.96 -1.73
N TYR A 657 -12.00 15.24 -1.36
CA TYR A 657 -11.33 15.80 -0.19
C TYR A 657 -12.19 15.55 1.05
N SER A 658 -11.71 14.75 1.98
CA SER A 658 -12.46 14.39 3.20
C SER A 658 -12.48 15.51 4.25
N GLY A 659 -11.59 16.49 4.14
CA GLY A 659 -11.42 17.53 5.16
C GLY A 659 -10.78 17.04 6.45
N LYS A 660 -10.27 15.80 6.48
CA LYS A 660 -9.55 15.18 7.59
C LYS A 660 -8.12 14.90 7.18
N ASP A 661 -7.21 14.94 8.15
CA ASP A 661 -5.80 14.62 7.94
C ASP A 661 -5.63 13.10 7.84
N HIS A 662 -4.80 12.66 6.89
CA HIS A 662 -4.39 11.28 6.74
C HIS A 662 -2.90 11.13 7.05
N TYR A 663 -2.55 9.94 7.55
CA TYR A 663 -1.20 9.57 7.93
C TYR A 663 -0.78 8.32 7.17
N TYR A 664 0.16 8.50 6.26
CA TYR A 664 0.66 7.47 5.33
C TYR A 664 1.89 6.81 5.91
N VAL A 665 1.81 5.50 6.14
CA VAL A 665 2.90 4.72 6.74
C VAL A 665 3.68 3.99 5.66
N TYR A 666 4.95 4.34 5.51
CA TYR A 666 5.89 3.70 4.59
C TYR A 666 6.92 2.91 5.36
N TYR A 667 7.16 1.65 4.96
CA TYR A 667 8.31 0.84 5.35
C TYR A 667 8.62 -0.21 4.28
N LYS A 668 9.84 -0.74 4.29
CA LYS A 668 10.35 -1.60 3.21
C LYS A 668 10.24 -0.95 1.82
N GLY A 669 10.34 0.37 1.75
CA GLY A 669 10.31 1.15 0.53
C GLY A 669 8.94 1.27 -0.15
N LYS A 670 7.82 0.91 0.52
CA LYS A 670 6.45 0.91 -0.02
C LYS A 670 5.46 1.50 0.97
N LEU A 671 4.33 2.03 0.44
CA LEU A 671 3.16 2.39 1.25
C LEU A 671 2.53 1.11 1.82
N GLN A 672 2.40 1.05 3.14
CA GLN A 672 1.84 -0.12 3.80
C GLN A 672 0.43 0.10 4.31
N ARG A 673 0.17 1.28 4.89
CA ARG A 673 -1.14 1.59 5.44
C ARG A 673 -1.42 3.09 5.49
N ILE A 674 -2.70 3.44 5.48
CA ILE A 674 -3.19 4.81 5.62
C ILE A 674 -4.05 4.87 6.87
N TYR A 675 -3.82 5.84 7.75
CA TYR A 675 -4.58 6.03 8.98
C TYR A 675 -5.13 7.45 9.05
N THR A 676 -6.21 7.64 9.80
CA THR A 676 -6.70 8.96 10.23
C THR A 676 -6.23 9.28 11.67
N LYS A 677 -5.63 8.31 12.37
CA LYS A 677 -5.10 8.47 13.72
C LYS A 677 -3.57 8.38 13.72
N GLU A 678 -2.93 9.47 14.11
CA GLU A 678 -1.48 9.63 14.13
C GLU A 678 -0.78 8.63 15.04
N ALA A 679 -1.31 8.34 16.22
CA ALA A 679 -0.71 7.37 17.15
C ALA A 679 -0.64 5.96 16.56
N MET A 680 -1.67 5.53 15.81
CA MET A 680 -1.66 4.23 15.12
C MET A 680 -0.60 4.20 14.04
N ALA A 681 -0.49 5.27 13.26
CA ALA A 681 0.51 5.41 12.21
C ALA A 681 1.93 5.38 12.79
N VAL A 682 2.19 6.16 13.84
CA VAL A 682 3.51 6.22 14.51
C VAL A 682 3.88 4.87 15.12
N ASN A 683 2.96 4.18 15.78
CA ASN A 683 3.22 2.87 16.37
C ASN A 683 3.56 1.81 15.30
N LEU A 684 2.80 1.77 14.19
CA LEU A 684 3.11 0.86 13.10
C LEU A 684 4.48 1.17 12.47
N ALA A 685 4.75 2.44 12.20
CA ALA A 685 6.03 2.87 11.65
C ALA A 685 7.19 2.58 12.61
N ASN A 686 7.01 2.79 13.92
CA ASN A 686 8.04 2.50 14.92
C ASN A 686 8.36 1.01 15.00
N ALA A 687 7.35 0.14 14.97
CA ALA A 687 7.52 -1.31 15.00
C ALA A 687 8.27 -1.85 13.78
N ASN A 688 8.11 -1.20 12.61
CA ASN A 688 8.66 -1.65 11.33
C ASN A 688 9.78 -0.76 10.78
N TYR A 689 10.35 0.12 11.61
CA TYR A 689 11.41 1.05 11.21
C TYR A 689 11.05 1.95 10.02
N GLY A 690 9.78 2.34 9.94
CA GLY A 690 9.23 3.10 8.84
C GLY A 690 9.17 4.60 9.06
N THR A 691 8.37 5.25 8.22
CA THR A 691 8.10 6.69 8.22
C THR A 691 6.59 6.95 8.17
N VAL A 692 6.18 8.09 8.73
CA VAL A 692 4.80 8.60 8.66
C VAL A 692 4.81 9.94 7.96
N LEU A 693 3.96 10.09 6.95
CA LEU A 693 3.75 11.33 6.21
C LEU A 693 2.32 11.81 6.38
N ASN A 694 2.10 13.12 6.20
CA ASN A 694 0.78 13.71 6.05
C ASN A 694 0.37 13.83 4.58
N ASP A 695 -0.83 14.39 4.30
CA ASP A 695 -1.35 14.62 2.96
C ASP A 695 -0.48 15.53 2.08
N ALA A 696 0.33 16.40 2.69
CA ALA A 696 1.29 17.26 1.98
C ALA A 696 2.62 16.56 1.69
N GLY A 697 2.77 15.27 1.99
CA GLY A 697 4.03 14.52 1.84
C GLY A 697 5.13 14.91 2.83
N CYS A 698 4.77 15.66 3.88
CA CYS A 698 5.72 16.08 4.92
C CYS A 698 5.84 15.00 6.00
N TYR A 699 7.06 14.89 6.56
CA TYR A 699 7.32 13.94 7.63
C TYR A 699 6.61 14.33 8.94
N VAL A 700 5.68 13.50 9.38
CA VAL A 700 5.08 13.55 10.71
C VAL A 700 5.99 12.83 11.70
N TRP A 701 6.53 11.69 11.29
CA TRP A 701 7.43 10.88 12.10
C TRP A 701 8.31 9.97 11.23
N TYR A 702 9.53 9.68 11.66
CA TYR A 702 10.34 8.64 11.03
C TYR A 702 11.36 8.01 11.98
N ARG A 703 11.66 6.73 11.78
CA ARG A 703 12.66 5.97 12.54
C ARG A 703 14.07 6.24 12.01
N ALA A 704 14.43 7.49 11.79
CA ALA A 704 15.80 7.85 11.44
C ALA A 704 16.63 8.08 12.70
N ASN A 705 17.92 8.25 12.50
CA ASN A 705 18.85 8.45 13.59
C ASN A 705 18.44 9.61 14.48
N ARG A 706 18.31 9.30 15.75
CA ARG A 706 18.16 10.28 16.80
C ARG A 706 19.54 10.65 17.32
N ASP A 707 19.78 11.93 17.59
CA ASP A 707 21.00 12.37 18.26
C ASP A 707 21.14 11.67 19.61
N LEU A 708 22.38 11.53 20.10
CA LEU A 708 22.64 10.91 21.39
C LEU A 708 22.08 11.74 22.55
N ARG A 709 21.81 13.01 22.30
CA ARG A 709 21.22 13.95 23.25
C ARG A 709 20.67 15.17 22.56
N ASN A 710 19.59 15.71 23.06
CA ASN A 710 19.11 17.05 22.74
C ASN A 710 18.44 17.69 23.95
N GLN A 711 18.40 19.02 24.00
CA GLN A 711 17.67 19.77 25.01
C GLN A 711 17.24 21.12 24.46
N ILE A 712 15.94 21.41 24.52
CA ILE A 712 15.35 22.68 24.12
C ILE A 712 15.73 23.77 25.10
N MET A 713 16.83 24.46 24.82
CA MET A 713 17.43 25.42 25.76
C MET A 713 16.52 26.61 26.09
N ALA A 714 15.72 27.05 25.13
CA ALA A 714 14.78 28.16 25.33
C ALA A 714 13.77 27.90 26.46
N LEU A 715 13.32 26.65 26.61
CA LEU A 715 12.44 26.26 27.71
C LEU A 715 13.14 25.90 29.00
N SER A 716 14.44 25.66 28.99
CA SER A 716 15.22 25.25 30.18
C SER A 716 15.45 26.36 31.21
N PHE A 717 15.23 27.61 30.84
CA PHE A 717 15.47 28.77 31.69
C PHE A 717 14.19 29.47 32.17
N ASP A 718 13.03 28.89 31.91
CA ASP A 718 11.76 29.43 32.35
C ASP A 718 11.67 29.39 33.89
N SER A 719 11.27 30.51 34.51
CA SER A 719 11.06 30.57 35.93
C SER A 719 9.72 29.95 36.31
N VAL A 720 9.74 29.13 37.38
CA VAL A 720 8.51 28.55 37.92
C VAL A 720 7.61 29.66 38.48
N SER A 721 6.31 29.56 38.24
CA SER A 721 5.31 30.38 38.85
C SER A 721 5.14 29.97 40.34
N THR A 722 5.11 30.94 41.24
CA THR A 722 4.81 30.72 42.67
C THR A 722 3.32 30.65 42.98
N GLU A 723 2.45 30.76 41.96
CA GLU A 723 0.98 30.69 42.09
C GLU A 723 0.51 29.25 41.87
N GLU A 724 -0.48 28.81 42.67
CA GLU A 724 -1.20 27.55 42.42
C GLU A 724 -1.92 27.60 41.07
N LYS A 725 -1.34 27.01 40.05
CA LYS A 725 -1.94 26.90 38.72
C LYS A 725 -2.24 25.45 38.37
N ASN A 726 -3.24 25.27 37.52
CA ASN A 726 -3.48 24.00 36.87
C ASN A 726 -2.22 23.58 36.08
N ARG A 727 -1.62 22.41 36.41
CA ARG A 727 -0.34 21.94 35.87
C ARG A 727 -0.40 21.74 34.34
N THR A 728 -1.49 21.13 33.87
CA THR A 728 -1.72 20.92 32.42
C THR A 728 -1.79 22.26 31.68
N ALA A 729 -2.56 23.21 32.23
CA ALA A 729 -2.68 24.56 31.65
C ALA A 729 -1.33 25.27 31.60
N TRP A 730 -0.53 25.15 32.66
CA TRP A 730 0.79 25.75 32.69
C TRP A 730 1.74 25.18 31.62
N CYS A 731 1.77 23.83 31.46
CA CYS A 731 2.56 23.18 30.40
C CYS A 731 2.11 23.60 29.01
N MET A 732 0.80 23.67 28.75
CA MET A 732 0.23 24.13 27.48
C MET A 732 0.63 25.57 27.18
N ASP A 733 0.51 26.48 28.17
CA ASP A 733 0.89 27.88 28.03
C ASP A 733 2.37 28.01 27.66
N ARG A 734 3.26 27.21 28.30
CA ARG A 734 4.71 27.18 27.97
C ARG A 734 4.99 26.64 26.57
N MET A 735 4.28 25.62 26.17
CA MET A 735 4.39 25.04 24.83
C MET A 735 3.97 26.06 23.74
N MET A 736 2.86 26.78 23.96
CA MET A 736 2.40 27.81 23.04
C MET A 736 3.28 29.07 23.06
N GLU A 737 3.75 29.50 24.24
CA GLU A 737 4.68 30.63 24.36
C GLU A 737 6.01 30.38 23.66
N TYR A 738 6.49 29.15 23.64
CA TYR A 738 7.67 28.73 22.85
C TYR A 738 7.49 29.01 21.36
N GLU A 739 6.26 28.86 20.85
CA GLU A 739 5.89 29.20 19.47
C GLU A 739 5.41 30.66 19.31
N GLY A 740 5.55 31.50 20.35
CA GLY A 740 5.22 32.92 20.32
C GLY A 740 3.74 33.23 20.54
N VAL A 741 2.95 32.26 20.99
CA VAL A 741 1.52 32.42 21.24
C VAL A 741 1.24 32.53 22.75
N VAL A 742 0.52 33.58 23.16
CA VAL A 742 0.13 33.78 24.57
C VAL A 742 -1.35 33.46 24.72
N ARG A 743 -1.67 32.46 25.53
CA ARG A 743 -3.04 32.02 25.83
C ARG A 743 -3.20 31.85 27.37
N ASN A 744 -4.43 31.74 27.79
CA ASN A 744 -4.77 31.38 29.18
C ASN A 744 -5.52 30.04 29.17
N SER A 745 -4.76 28.95 29.09
CA SER A 745 -5.29 27.60 28.99
C SER A 745 -6.12 27.22 30.21
N GLU A 746 -5.81 27.72 31.42
CA GLU A 746 -6.59 27.46 32.61
C GLU A 746 -8.02 27.98 32.50
N TYR A 747 -8.19 29.19 31.96
CA TYR A 747 -9.50 29.75 31.70
C TYR A 747 -10.29 28.93 30.66
N LEU A 748 -9.65 28.49 29.57
CA LEU A 748 -10.29 27.71 28.52
C LEU A 748 -10.71 26.33 29.04
N LEU A 749 -9.84 25.62 29.75
CA LEU A 749 -10.17 24.36 30.43
C LEU A 749 -11.36 24.52 31.39
N SER A 750 -11.43 25.65 32.15
CA SER A 750 -12.56 25.93 33.03
C SER A 750 -13.89 26.14 32.30
N LYS A 751 -13.85 26.43 30.99
CA LYS A 751 -15.02 26.56 30.13
C LYS A 751 -15.46 25.22 29.54
N GLY A 752 -14.65 24.19 29.69
CA GLY A 752 -14.92 22.85 29.17
C GLY A 752 -14.23 22.54 27.84
N ASP A 753 -13.31 23.41 27.39
CA ASP A 753 -12.46 23.10 26.23
C ASP A 753 -11.49 22.00 26.61
N THR A 754 -11.07 21.18 25.63
CA THR A 754 -10.12 20.10 25.84
C THR A 754 -8.67 20.55 25.57
N VAL A 755 -7.69 19.76 26.02
CA VAL A 755 -6.27 20.04 25.74
C VAL A 755 -6.00 20.11 24.24
N LEU A 756 -6.51 19.15 23.49
CA LEU A 756 -6.34 19.10 22.01
C LEU A 756 -6.95 20.35 21.36
N SER A 757 -8.22 20.66 21.67
CA SER A 757 -8.88 21.81 21.03
C SER A 757 -8.21 23.16 21.35
N ILE A 758 -7.66 23.31 22.56
CA ILE A 758 -6.94 24.54 22.95
C ILE A 758 -5.61 24.65 22.19
N LEU A 759 -4.89 23.54 22.04
CA LEU A 759 -3.60 23.52 21.31
C LEU A 759 -3.84 23.69 19.78
N GLU A 760 -4.86 23.08 19.21
CA GLU A 760 -5.27 23.25 17.80
C GLU A 760 -5.59 24.71 17.49
N ASP A 761 -6.40 25.35 18.34
CA ASP A 761 -6.74 26.76 18.22
C ASP A 761 -5.55 27.70 18.48
N GLY A 762 -4.61 27.28 19.32
CA GLY A 762 -3.47 28.08 19.74
C GLY A 762 -2.29 28.01 18.79
N LEU A 763 -2.04 26.87 18.17
CA LEU A 763 -0.88 26.62 17.33
C LEU A 763 -1.25 26.71 15.82
N GLU A 764 -1.70 27.89 15.41
CA GLU A 764 -2.09 28.14 14.01
C GLU A 764 -0.94 27.82 13.05
N GLY A 765 -1.22 27.05 11.99
CA GLY A 765 -0.23 26.58 11.00
C GLY A 765 0.61 25.39 11.46
N LYS A 766 0.23 24.74 12.54
CA LYS A 766 0.79 23.49 13.06
C LYS A 766 -0.30 22.41 13.05
N ASN A 767 0.11 21.18 12.90
CA ASN A 767 -0.77 20.03 13.14
C ASN A 767 -0.51 19.49 14.53
N VAL A 768 -1.50 19.52 15.41
CA VAL A 768 -1.43 18.99 16.78
C VAL A 768 -1.67 17.49 16.71
N LEU A 769 -0.82 16.72 17.39
CA LEU A 769 -0.82 15.27 17.35
C LEU A 769 -1.16 14.67 18.70
N ASP A 770 -2.18 13.83 18.75
CA ASP A 770 -2.45 12.94 19.90
C ASP A 770 -1.68 11.63 19.74
N LEU A 771 -0.57 11.52 20.44
CA LEU A 771 0.32 10.35 20.43
C LEU A 771 0.08 9.41 21.62
N THR A 772 -1.14 9.43 22.16
CA THR A 772 -1.50 8.56 23.27
C THR A 772 -1.38 7.09 22.89
N GLY A 773 -0.65 6.32 23.70
CA GLY A 773 -0.31 4.92 23.43
C GLY A 773 0.99 4.72 22.66
N CYS A 774 1.68 5.78 22.25
CA CYS A 774 3.02 5.70 21.67
C CYS A 774 4.08 5.48 22.77
N SER A 775 5.19 4.81 22.42
CA SER A 775 6.30 4.63 23.38
C SER A 775 7.05 5.93 23.64
N LEU A 776 7.68 6.03 24.80
CA LEU A 776 8.56 7.17 25.12
C LEU A 776 9.65 7.32 24.04
N ASP A 777 10.25 6.22 23.58
CA ASP A 777 11.27 6.25 22.54
C ASP A 777 10.77 6.90 21.25
N SER A 778 9.54 6.61 20.81
CA SER A 778 8.98 7.19 19.59
C SER A 778 8.74 8.70 19.71
N ILE A 779 8.29 9.19 20.86
CA ILE A 779 8.02 10.63 21.02
C ILE A 779 9.30 11.49 21.17
N LEU A 780 10.42 10.89 21.54
CA LEU A 780 11.70 11.61 21.57
C LEU A 780 12.18 12.07 20.19
N TYR A 781 11.59 11.56 19.11
CA TYR A 781 11.73 12.09 17.75
C TYR A 781 11.43 13.59 17.68
N TYR A 782 10.35 14.02 18.32
CA TYR A 782 9.93 15.43 18.31
C TYR A 782 10.89 16.30 19.15
N VAL A 783 11.27 15.81 20.31
CA VAL A 783 12.24 16.49 21.17
C VAL A 783 13.60 16.66 20.48
N ASN A 784 14.00 15.67 19.64
CA ASN A 784 15.21 15.75 18.82
C ASN A 784 15.16 16.86 17.76
N ARG A 785 13.97 17.34 17.43
CA ARG A 785 13.69 18.43 16.48
C ARG A 785 13.33 19.75 17.15
N ASP A 786 13.67 19.90 18.41
CA ASP A 786 13.35 21.07 19.23
C ASP A 786 11.83 21.32 19.39
N ILE A 787 11.02 20.26 19.30
CA ILE A 787 9.57 20.31 19.52
C ILE A 787 9.26 19.69 20.88
N PRO A 788 8.70 20.46 21.84
CA PRO A 788 8.36 19.94 23.17
C PRO A 788 7.18 18.96 23.11
N VAL A 789 7.19 17.97 24.01
CA VAL A 789 6.10 16.99 24.13
C VAL A 789 5.43 17.15 25.48
N LEU A 790 4.12 17.39 25.47
CA LEU A 790 3.28 17.40 26.67
C LEU A 790 2.98 15.95 27.06
N ALA A 791 3.36 15.57 28.29
CA ALA A 791 3.07 14.27 28.88
C ALA A 791 2.09 14.45 30.05
N LEU A 792 0.97 13.76 30.00
CA LEU A 792 -0.09 13.81 31.00
C LEU A 792 -0.13 12.51 31.80
N THR A 793 -0.52 12.61 33.07
CA THR A 793 -0.72 11.46 33.94
C THR A 793 -2.10 11.51 34.59
N ASN A 794 -2.66 10.35 34.90
CA ASN A 794 -3.97 10.23 35.59
C ASN A 794 -3.95 10.81 37.02
N SER A 795 -2.78 11.10 37.56
CA SER A 795 -2.59 11.68 38.91
C SER A 795 -2.61 13.22 38.92
N ASP A 796 -3.19 13.85 37.92
CA ASP A 796 -3.23 15.32 37.73
C ASP A 796 -1.84 15.98 37.62
N LYS A 797 -0.82 15.21 37.26
CA LYS A 797 0.51 15.73 36.95
C LYS A 797 0.64 15.89 35.44
N ALA A 798 1.26 16.97 35.04
CA ALA A 798 1.65 17.20 33.65
C ALA A 798 3.14 17.56 33.61
N TYR A 799 3.79 17.12 32.56
CA TYR A 799 5.21 17.39 32.31
C TYR A 799 5.37 17.86 30.86
N LEU A 800 6.31 18.76 30.66
CA LEU A 800 6.75 19.09 29.29
C LEU A 800 8.13 18.44 29.09
N ILE A 801 8.20 17.44 28.22
CA ILE A 801 9.47 16.78 27.88
C ILE A 801 10.22 17.71 26.94
N ILE A 802 11.40 18.20 27.36
CA ILE A 802 12.17 19.21 26.65
C ILE A 802 13.58 18.77 26.30
N GLY A 803 13.98 17.56 26.64
CA GLY A 803 15.31 17.05 26.34
C GLY A 803 15.49 15.59 26.69
N PHE A 804 16.57 15.02 26.20
CA PHE A 804 16.97 13.65 26.49
C PHE A 804 18.48 13.44 26.30
N ASN A 805 18.98 12.36 26.89
CA ASN A 805 20.26 11.74 26.56
C ASN A 805 20.10 10.21 26.65
N GLN A 806 21.19 9.46 26.54
CA GLN A 806 21.16 7.99 26.57
C GLN A 806 20.66 7.40 27.91
N LEU A 807 20.69 8.16 29.01
CA LEU A 807 20.39 7.67 30.36
C LEU A 807 19.12 8.27 30.96
N ALA A 808 18.66 9.42 30.49
CA ALA A 808 17.57 10.15 31.09
C ALA A 808 16.87 11.09 30.11
N ILE A 809 15.60 11.37 30.38
CA ILE A 809 14.85 12.48 29.79
C ILE A 809 15.01 13.72 30.65
N VAL A 810 14.77 14.89 30.07
CA VAL A 810 14.69 16.18 30.78
C VAL A 810 13.24 16.65 30.69
N VAL A 811 12.62 16.85 31.86
CA VAL A 811 11.24 17.32 31.94
C VAL A 811 11.19 18.70 32.62
N LEU A 812 10.27 19.50 32.19
CA LEU A 812 9.85 20.73 32.81
C LEU A 812 8.60 20.45 33.64
N ASP A 813 8.68 20.67 34.94
CA ASP A 813 7.61 20.39 35.89
C ASP A 813 7.15 21.72 36.51
N PRO A 814 5.87 22.05 36.53
CA PRO A 814 5.35 23.27 37.12
C PRO A 814 5.76 23.50 38.60
N ASP A 815 5.99 22.41 39.34
CA ASP A 815 6.32 22.48 40.77
C ASP A 815 7.84 22.58 41.06
N ASN A 816 8.68 22.00 40.20
CA ASN A 816 10.10 21.73 40.51
C ASN A 816 11.08 22.31 39.48
N ASN A 817 10.67 23.17 38.55
CA ASN A 817 11.51 23.53 37.39
C ASN A 817 11.84 22.33 36.52
N TRP A 818 13.00 22.33 35.85
CA TRP A 818 13.43 21.21 35.09
C TRP A 818 14.29 20.25 35.90
N TYR A 819 14.13 18.95 35.67
CA TYR A 819 14.96 17.91 36.24
C TYR A 819 15.04 16.69 35.30
N LYS A 820 15.89 15.74 35.66
CA LYS A 820 16.11 14.53 34.89
C LYS A 820 15.39 13.35 35.53
N ILE A 821 14.74 12.53 34.70
CA ILE A 821 14.18 11.24 35.09
C ILE A 821 14.97 10.18 34.32
N GLY A 822 15.41 9.10 34.98
CA GLY A 822 16.07 7.99 34.31
C GLY A 822 15.16 7.40 33.24
N ILE A 823 15.71 6.98 32.05
CA ILE A 823 14.88 6.58 30.89
C ILE A 823 13.95 5.42 31.25
N ASN A 824 14.45 4.36 31.88
CA ASN A 824 13.62 3.20 32.27
C ASN A 824 12.57 3.57 33.34
N GLU A 825 12.86 4.53 34.22
CA GLU A 825 11.91 5.05 35.24
C GLU A 825 10.80 5.85 34.53
N ALA A 826 11.17 6.67 33.56
CA ALA A 826 10.23 7.48 32.79
C ALA A 826 9.32 6.59 31.89
N GLU A 827 9.90 5.60 31.21
CA GLU A 827 9.14 4.62 30.43
C GLU A 827 8.07 3.96 31.29
N LYS A 828 8.48 3.38 32.41
CA LYS A 828 7.54 2.72 33.31
C LYS A 828 6.49 3.70 33.85
N MET A 829 6.90 4.90 34.25
CA MET A 829 6.00 5.93 34.79
C MET A 829 4.91 6.31 33.78
N PHE A 830 5.27 6.51 32.51
CA PHE A 830 4.31 6.88 31.48
C PHE A 830 3.49 5.67 31.00
N GLU A 831 4.07 4.47 30.89
CA GLU A 831 3.35 3.22 30.57
C GLU A 831 2.27 2.92 31.60
N ASP A 832 2.57 3.02 32.88
CA ASP A 832 1.62 2.80 33.99
C ASP A 832 0.44 3.81 33.93
N GLU A 833 0.62 4.96 33.25
CA GLU A 833 -0.38 6.02 33.07
C GLU A 833 -0.97 6.06 31.62
N GLY A 834 -0.67 5.06 30.79
CA GLY A 834 -1.23 4.89 29.45
C GLY A 834 -0.55 5.70 28.34
N ASN A 835 0.69 6.19 28.57
CA ASN A 835 1.49 6.93 27.57
C ASN A 835 0.72 8.09 26.93
N GLN A 836 0.18 9.00 27.72
CA GLN A 836 -0.60 10.15 27.24
C GLN A 836 0.34 11.27 26.77
N PHE A 837 0.64 11.31 25.48
CA PHE A 837 1.55 12.29 24.88
C PHE A 837 0.83 13.16 23.85
N ILE A 838 1.05 14.46 23.88
CA ILE A 838 0.54 15.42 22.89
C ILE A 838 1.69 16.31 22.43
N THR A 839 1.78 16.53 21.14
CA THR A 839 2.79 17.40 20.52
C THR A 839 2.24 18.03 19.24
N TYR A 840 3.10 18.60 18.40
CA TYR A 840 2.72 19.18 17.13
C TYR A 840 3.83 19.05 16.09
N VAL A 841 3.49 19.22 14.83
CA VAL A 841 4.44 19.36 13.72
C VAL A 841 4.06 20.56 12.84
N PRO A 842 5.00 21.19 12.12
CA PRO A 842 4.67 22.19 11.13
C PRO A 842 3.82 21.56 9.98
N ASN A 843 2.88 22.30 9.45
CA ASN A 843 2.05 21.84 8.32
C ASN A 843 2.81 21.79 6.98
N SER A 844 4.00 22.37 6.84
CA SER A 844 4.80 22.44 5.62
C SER A 844 6.31 22.48 5.90
#